data_ac907269ee50ae51ae4dde0344d9d057
#
_entry.id   ac907269ee50ae51ae4dde0344d9d057
#
_cell.length_a   1.000
_cell.length_b   1.000
_cell.length_c   1.000
_cell.angle_alpha   90.00
_cell.angle_beta   90.00
_cell.angle_gamma   90.00
#
_symmetry.space_group_name_H-M   'P 1'
#
loop_
_entity.id
_entity.type
_entity.pdbx_description
1 polymer ?
#
loop_
_entity_poly.entity_id
_entity_poly.type
_entity_poly.pdbx_seq_one_letter_code
_entity_poly.pdbx_strand_id
1 'polypeptide(L)'
;MNIKITYNWLLDYLDTEADPYEIQKYLSLCGPSVESVEKVHGPLRSRREASDFVFDIEITSNRIDTASVFGITQEALAILPQFNKKTFIKFDPLKNFIFKKIKQKDEKKLDIEIKNPNLVTRISAVVLSNIKIGESPKKLKQRLLDCGINPINNVVDVSNYIRVALGQPCHIFDYDSIGGSKMIIRKSTKGETLTTLDKEKVVLPGDDIVISDANGNLIDQPGIMGAFNSSVKSDTKNIILFVPIFNGQMVRRTSMLTGKRSDSASYFEKGLDEERTEAALVYGAILLQENARAVVSSKIIDIYKNKYKPRKIIVTFSQISNLIGQNIDKRDTVEILKRLGFNVIRKKDTLEIIIPSYRKNDIFIKEDVVEEVARIFGYYKISSNLQSIAYVPEQKDFQKINNATLEIKKYLKHIGLTEVINNSMISKDQIINSKLNEKDHIKLSNPISIELEYLRISLIPSLLSNIKNNLGKQDSMMLFEIAKTFHRQKDDLPKETTKLTIMTNTNYFDLKGIIEALFSELNITDVKFEEGTSELLASKKQTKIKIKANEVGNLGFINKDIRHNFGFSKNIYTTELNLFDIIQESKKLPQYKKLSSFSTIKLDLTVKNLNYEDFKLKAFANSQYLRDIQVLDKYQDNITFRLFFSSYTKNLTEKEALE
;
A
#
# COMPACT_ATOMS: atom_id res chain seq x y z
N MET A 1 -6.49 -2.48 -12.26
CA MET A 1 -6.97 -3.47 -13.25
C MET A 1 -6.90 -2.82 -14.61
N ASN A 2 -6.54 -3.57 -15.65
CA ASN A 2 -6.47 -2.99 -16.99
C ASN A 2 -7.73 -3.30 -17.79
N ILE A 3 -8.09 -2.38 -18.67
CA ILE A 3 -9.12 -2.58 -19.68
C ILE A 3 -8.52 -2.32 -21.06
N LYS A 4 -9.06 -3.02 -22.07
CA LYS A 4 -8.74 -2.75 -23.47
C LYS A 4 -9.96 -2.17 -24.17
N ILE A 5 -9.77 -1.05 -24.88
CA ILE A 5 -10.81 -0.43 -25.71
C ILE A 5 -10.21 0.00 -27.06
N THR A 6 -11.04 0.15 -28.09
CA THR A 6 -10.53 0.60 -29.39
C THR A 6 -10.89 2.06 -29.65
N TYR A 7 -10.01 2.73 -30.41
CA TYR A 7 -10.19 4.13 -30.80
C TYR A 7 -11.50 4.35 -31.58
N ASN A 8 -11.77 3.50 -32.56
CA ASN A 8 -13.01 3.62 -33.34
C ASN A 8 -14.28 3.36 -32.49
N TRP A 9 -14.15 2.57 -31.40
CA TRP A 9 -15.28 2.40 -30.47
C TRP A 9 -15.48 3.64 -29.59
N LEU A 10 -14.38 4.25 -29.16
CA LEU A 10 -14.41 5.52 -28.44
C LEU A 10 -15.11 6.62 -29.27
N LEU A 11 -14.82 6.68 -30.59
CA LEU A 11 -15.44 7.64 -31.52
C LEU A 11 -16.93 7.40 -31.80
N ASP A 12 -17.52 6.27 -31.38
CA ASP A 12 -18.98 6.12 -31.39
C ASP A 12 -19.66 7.06 -30.38
N TYR A 13 -18.97 7.40 -29.28
CA TYR A 13 -19.45 8.24 -28.19
C TYR A 13 -18.85 9.64 -28.17
N LEU A 14 -17.64 9.80 -28.72
CA LEU A 14 -16.85 11.02 -28.68
C LEU A 14 -16.61 11.56 -30.07
N ASP A 15 -16.77 12.87 -30.23
CA ASP A 15 -16.29 13.62 -31.38
C ASP A 15 -15.07 14.44 -30.94
N THR A 16 -13.88 14.18 -31.52
CA THR A 16 -12.62 14.81 -31.11
C THR A 16 -11.64 14.94 -32.27
N GLU A 17 -10.83 16.01 -32.23
CA GLU A 17 -9.69 16.24 -33.14
C GLU A 17 -8.42 15.52 -32.67
N ALA A 18 -8.42 14.86 -31.49
CA ALA A 18 -7.25 14.18 -30.95
C ALA A 18 -7.02 12.83 -31.65
N ASP A 19 -5.80 12.59 -32.08
CA ASP A 19 -5.37 11.28 -32.57
C ASP A 19 -5.14 10.27 -31.42
N PRO A 20 -4.97 8.95 -31.72
CA PRO A 20 -4.78 7.94 -30.67
C PRO A 20 -3.61 8.21 -29.73
N TYR A 21 -2.49 8.69 -30.21
CA TYR A 21 -1.30 8.95 -29.39
C TYR A 21 -1.46 10.21 -28.52
N GLU A 22 -2.18 11.21 -29.04
CA GLU A 22 -2.55 12.39 -28.28
C GLU A 22 -3.52 12.03 -27.13
N ILE A 23 -4.50 11.14 -27.38
CA ILE A 23 -5.38 10.61 -26.35
C ILE A 23 -4.56 9.88 -25.29
N GLN A 24 -3.65 8.98 -25.67
CA GLN A 24 -2.73 8.32 -24.74
C GLN A 24 -2.02 9.33 -23.86
N LYS A 25 -1.34 10.28 -24.48
CA LYS A 25 -0.53 11.28 -23.79
C LYS A 25 -1.34 12.11 -22.80
N TYR A 26 -2.48 12.63 -23.23
CA TYR A 26 -3.24 13.59 -22.44
C TYR A 26 -4.08 12.92 -21.33
N LEU A 27 -4.62 11.74 -21.59
CA LEU A 27 -5.28 10.94 -20.54
C LEU A 27 -4.28 10.58 -19.45
N SER A 28 -3.09 10.08 -19.81
CA SER A 28 -2.06 9.71 -18.82
C SER A 28 -1.53 10.89 -18.01
N LEU A 29 -1.60 12.11 -18.52
CA LEU A 29 -1.18 13.32 -17.80
C LEU A 29 -2.21 13.79 -16.73
N CYS A 30 -3.51 13.53 -16.95
CA CYS A 30 -4.58 14.16 -16.16
C CYS A 30 -5.63 13.18 -15.63
N GLY A 31 -5.57 11.90 -16.05
CA GLY A 31 -6.58 10.89 -15.74
C GLY A 31 -6.02 9.48 -15.71
N PRO A 32 -6.76 8.49 -16.24
CA PRO A 32 -6.32 7.11 -16.32
C PRO A 32 -5.04 6.94 -17.14
N SER A 33 -4.09 6.14 -16.64
CA SER A 33 -2.85 5.85 -17.37
C SER A 33 -3.12 4.95 -18.56
N VAL A 34 -2.73 5.37 -19.76
CA VAL A 34 -2.78 4.56 -20.98
C VAL A 34 -1.39 3.96 -21.19
N GLU A 35 -1.24 2.70 -20.78
CA GLU A 35 0.04 1.99 -20.77
C GLU A 35 0.59 1.75 -22.16
N SER A 36 -0.29 1.40 -23.12
CA SER A 36 0.11 1.19 -24.50
C SER A 36 -0.98 1.58 -25.51
N VAL A 37 -0.55 1.91 -26.72
CA VAL A 37 -1.41 2.08 -27.90
C VAL A 37 -0.87 1.20 -29.02
N GLU A 38 -1.64 0.21 -29.41
CA GLU A 38 -1.25 -0.75 -30.44
C GLU A 38 -2.12 -0.60 -31.67
N LYS A 39 -1.49 -0.47 -32.85
CA LYS A 39 -2.20 -0.48 -34.13
C LYS A 39 -2.59 -1.92 -34.48
N VAL A 40 -3.87 -2.17 -34.68
CA VAL A 40 -4.39 -3.51 -34.96
C VAL A 40 -4.96 -3.62 -36.36
N HIS A 41 -4.64 -4.74 -37.00
CA HIS A 41 -5.20 -5.19 -38.26
C HIS A 41 -5.94 -6.51 -37.99
N GLY A 42 -7.15 -6.42 -37.43
CA GLY A 42 -7.86 -7.60 -36.97
C GLY A 42 -8.13 -8.62 -38.07
N PRO A 43 -8.21 -9.93 -37.72
CA PRO A 43 -8.35 -11.03 -38.68
C PRO A 43 -9.65 -10.98 -39.51
N LEU A 44 -10.64 -10.23 -39.04
CA LEU A 44 -11.90 -10.04 -39.73
C LEU A 44 -11.96 -8.77 -40.58
N ARG A 45 -10.91 -7.93 -40.55
CA ARG A 45 -10.82 -6.71 -41.38
C ARG A 45 -10.30 -7.05 -42.75
N SER A 46 -10.97 -6.57 -43.78
CA SER A 46 -10.46 -6.65 -45.16
C SER A 46 -9.24 -5.71 -45.31
N ARG A 47 -8.37 -5.96 -46.29
CA ARG A 47 -7.23 -5.06 -46.62
C ARG A 47 -7.66 -3.62 -46.92
N ARG A 48 -8.94 -3.38 -47.18
CA ARG A 48 -9.55 -2.04 -47.43
C ARG A 48 -10.19 -1.41 -46.18
N GLU A 49 -10.40 -2.17 -45.13
CA GLU A 49 -10.93 -1.61 -43.86
C GLU A 49 -9.77 -0.96 -43.08
N ALA A 50 -10.02 0.26 -42.57
CA ALA A 50 -9.02 1.01 -41.83
C ALA A 50 -8.55 0.23 -40.60
N SER A 51 -7.27 0.29 -40.30
CA SER A 51 -6.70 -0.17 -39.04
C SER A 51 -7.34 0.58 -37.87
N ASP A 52 -7.46 -0.09 -36.72
CA ASP A 52 -7.87 0.54 -35.48
C ASP A 52 -6.70 0.62 -34.51
N PHE A 53 -6.88 1.26 -33.36
CA PHE A 53 -5.89 1.34 -32.31
C PHE A 53 -6.53 0.81 -31.02
N VAL A 54 -5.81 -0.04 -30.32
CA VAL A 54 -6.20 -0.58 -29.01
C VAL A 54 -5.43 0.17 -27.93
N PHE A 55 -6.16 0.71 -26.98
CA PHE A 55 -5.61 1.29 -25.76
C PHE A 55 -5.64 0.24 -24.66
N ASP A 56 -4.51 0.01 -23.98
CA ASP A 56 -4.44 -0.70 -22.71
C ASP A 56 -4.39 0.35 -21.59
N ILE A 57 -5.43 0.38 -20.76
CA ILE A 57 -5.64 1.47 -19.79
C ILE A 57 -5.69 0.91 -18.39
N GLU A 58 -4.83 1.43 -17.50
CA GLU A 58 -4.87 1.11 -16.09
C GLU A 58 -6.00 1.86 -15.37
N ILE A 59 -6.88 1.10 -14.71
CA ILE A 59 -7.97 1.62 -13.90
C ILE A 59 -7.65 1.44 -12.42
N THR A 60 -7.54 2.54 -11.70
CA THR A 60 -7.34 2.55 -10.25
C THR A 60 -8.57 2.03 -9.51
N SER A 61 -8.39 1.59 -8.26
CA SER A 61 -9.45 0.92 -7.51
C SER A 61 -10.66 1.81 -7.21
N ASN A 62 -10.45 3.12 -7.12
CA ASN A 62 -11.51 4.12 -6.85
C ASN A 62 -12.22 4.62 -8.11
N ARG A 63 -11.66 4.38 -9.32
CA ARG A 63 -12.16 4.94 -10.57
C ARG A 63 -12.80 3.91 -11.48
N ILE A 64 -13.63 3.03 -10.90
CA ILE A 64 -14.39 2.01 -11.68
C ILE A 64 -15.34 2.64 -12.71
N ASP A 65 -15.74 3.88 -12.54
CA ASP A 65 -16.52 4.67 -13.50
C ASP A 65 -15.84 4.77 -14.86
N THR A 66 -14.51 4.78 -14.89
CA THR A 66 -13.69 4.85 -16.11
C THR A 66 -13.42 3.49 -16.76
N ALA A 67 -13.82 2.37 -16.12
CA ALA A 67 -13.59 1.02 -16.64
C ALA A 67 -14.49 0.63 -17.81
N SER A 68 -14.62 1.50 -18.82
CA SER A 68 -15.44 1.26 -20.01
C SER A 68 -15.14 2.28 -21.11
N VAL A 69 -15.57 1.98 -22.33
CA VAL A 69 -15.48 2.95 -23.46
C VAL A 69 -16.15 4.27 -23.09
N PHE A 70 -17.38 4.21 -22.55
CA PHE A 70 -18.11 5.44 -22.19
C PHE A 70 -17.48 6.15 -20.98
N GLY A 71 -16.93 5.41 -20.01
CA GLY A 71 -16.21 6.02 -18.89
C GLY A 71 -14.96 6.78 -19.34
N ILE A 72 -14.19 6.22 -20.27
CA ILE A 72 -13.04 6.92 -20.88
C ILE A 72 -13.52 8.11 -21.73
N THR A 73 -14.66 8.00 -22.41
CA THR A 73 -15.29 9.13 -23.11
C THR A 73 -15.53 10.31 -22.17
N GLN A 74 -16.07 10.06 -20.97
CA GLN A 74 -16.34 11.10 -19.97
C GLN A 74 -15.06 11.79 -19.48
N GLU A 75 -13.96 11.04 -19.28
CA GLU A 75 -12.65 11.59 -18.93
C GLU A 75 -12.06 12.40 -20.09
N ALA A 76 -12.07 11.86 -21.30
CA ALA A 76 -11.56 12.54 -22.48
C ALA A 76 -12.29 13.88 -22.74
N LEU A 77 -13.60 13.94 -22.49
CA LEU A 77 -14.40 15.18 -22.60
C LEU A 77 -13.91 16.30 -21.68
N ALA A 78 -13.41 15.94 -20.49
CA ALA A 78 -12.89 16.92 -19.55
C ALA A 78 -11.41 17.28 -19.82
N ILE A 79 -10.62 16.31 -20.23
CA ILE A 79 -9.15 16.42 -20.36
C ILE A 79 -8.75 17.07 -21.70
N LEU A 80 -9.21 16.57 -22.82
CA LEU A 80 -8.71 16.97 -24.16
C LEU A 80 -8.83 18.47 -24.45
N PRO A 81 -9.92 19.18 -24.04
CA PRO A 81 -10.01 20.62 -24.22
C PRO A 81 -8.94 21.44 -23.51
N GLN A 82 -8.30 20.91 -22.45
CA GLN A 82 -7.16 21.55 -21.76
C GLN A 82 -5.91 21.63 -22.65
N PHE A 83 -5.89 20.83 -23.72
CA PHE A 83 -4.81 20.76 -24.72
C PHE A 83 -5.25 21.31 -26.08
N ASN A 84 -6.28 22.17 -26.09
CA ASN A 84 -6.83 22.80 -27.29
C ASN A 84 -7.40 21.82 -28.34
N LYS A 85 -7.81 20.61 -27.90
CA LYS A 85 -8.47 19.64 -28.77
C LYS A 85 -9.98 19.79 -28.61
N LYS A 86 -10.64 20.24 -29.66
CA LYS A 86 -12.11 20.31 -29.67
C LYS A 86 -12.67 18.91 -29.42
N THR A 87 -13.56 18.81 -28.43
CA THR A 87 -14.08 17.52 -27.99
C THR A 87 -15.50 17.68 -27.47
N PHE A 88 -16.42 16.84 -27.98
CA PHE A 88 -17.85 16.85 -27.66
C PHE A 88 -18.38 15.43 -27.48
N ILE A 89 -19.44 15.27 -26.68
CA ILE A 89 -20.18 14.00 -26.65
C ILE A 89 -21.02 13.90 -27.94
N LYS A 90 -20.71 12.87 -28.75
CA LYS A 90 -21.47 12.53 -29.96
C LYS A 90 -22.73 11.76 -29.62
N PHE A 91 -22.66 10.85 -28.67
CA PHE A 91 -23.77 10.04 -28.20
C PHE A 91 -23.65 9.73 -26.71
N ASP A 92 -24.65 10.06 -25.92
CA ASP A 92 -24.71 9.77 -24.48
C ASP A 92 -25.66 8.58 -24.23
N PRO A 93 -25.12 7.38 -23.95
CA PRO A 93 -25.94 6.20 -23.74
C PRO A 93 -26.83 6.30 -22.50
N LEU A 94 -26.38 7.01 -21.43
CA LEU A 94 -27.16 7.14 -20.21
C LEU A 94 -28.44 8.00 -20.40
N LYS A 95 -28.42 8.94 -21.36
CA LYS A 95 -29.59 9.76 -21.71
C LYS A 95 -30.44 9.11 -22.78
N ASN A 96 -29.86 8.30 -23.65
CA ASN A 96 -30.54 7.75 -24.80
C ASN A 96 -31.13 6.36 -24.57
N PHE A 97 -30.49 5.51 -23.74
CA PHE A 97 -30.99 4.19 -23.41
C PHE A 97 -31.77 4.22 -22.09
N ILE A 98 -33.06 4.54 -22.19
CA ILE A 98 -34.00 4.61 -21.06
C ILE A 98 -35.14 3.60 -21.25
N PHE A 99 -35.71 3.08 -20.17
CA PHE A 99 -36.77 2.04 -20.20
C PHE A 99 -37.94 2.37 -21.13
N LYS A 100 -38.29 3.64 -21.27
CA LYS A 100 -39.35 4.08 -22.19
C LYS A 100 -39.08 3.79 -23.67
N LYS A 101 -37.83 3.48 -24.05
CA LYS A 101 -37.49 3.11 -25.43
C LYS A 101 -37.83 1.66 -25.77
N ILE A 102 -38.10 0.83 -24.79
CA ILE A 102 -38.44 -0.59 -24.98
C ILE A 102 -39.96 -0.73 -24.98
N LYS A 103 -40.52 -1.27 -26.06
CA LYS A 103 -41.91 -1.72 -26.07
C LYS A 103 -42.05 -3.02 -25.29
N GLN A 104 -42.61 -2.89 -24.09
CA GLN A 104 -42.82 -4.01 -23.19
C GLN A 104 -44.08 -4.80 -23.58
N LYS A 105 -44.06 -6.11 -23.37
CA LYS A 105 -45.19 -7.02 -23.47
C LYS A 105 -45.36 -7.75 -22.14
N ASP A 106 -46.45 -8.47 -21.95
CA ASP A 106 -46.76 -9.24 -20.74
C ASP A 106 -47.11 -10.69 -21.10
N GLU A 107 -46.37 -11.27 -22.06
CA GLU A 107 -46.54 -12.64 -22.55
C GLU A 107 -45.83 -13.68 -21.68
N LYS A 108 -44.69 -13.29 -21.12
CA LYS A 108 -43.85 -14.11 -20.23
C LYS A 108 -43.78 -13.47 -18.86
N LYS A 109 -43.82 -14.27 -17.80
CA LYS A 109 -43.66 -13.82 -16.40
C LYS A 109 -42.31 -14.21 -15.86
N LEU A 110 -41.71 -13.32 -15.12
CA LEU A 110 -40.50 -13.60 -14.33
C LEU A 110 -40.72 -13.01 -12.94
N ASP A 111 -40.45 -13.81 -11.91
CA ASP A 111 -40.45 -13.38 -10.52
C ASP A 111 -39.02 -13.33 -9.98
N ILE A 112 -38.66 -12.24 -9.30
CA ILE A 112 -37.33 -12.10 -8.68
C ILE A 112 -37.51 -11.80 -7.20
N GLU A 113 -37.12 -12.74 -6.38
CA GLU A 113 -37.18 -12.64 -4.92
C GLU A 113 -35.78 -12.40 -4.33
N ILE A 114 -35.63 -11.36 -3.52
CA ILE A 114 -34.38 -11.07 -2.79
C ILE A 114 -34.61 -11.38 -1.32
N LYS A 115 -34.01 -12.47 -0.82
CA LYS A 115 -34.16 -12.91 0.59
C LYS A 115 -33.49 -11.95 1.58
N ASN A 116 -32.39 -11.33 1.18
CA ASN A 116 -31.68 -10.35 2.01
C ASN A 116 -31.31 -9.12 1.18
N PRO A 117 -31.82 -7.92 1.53
CA PRO A 117 -31.58 -6.69 0.77
C PRO A 117 -30.11 -6.24 0.73
N ASN A 118 -29.25 -6.76 1.63
CA ASN A 118 -27.84 -6.42 1.64
C ASN A 118 -27.01 -7.16 0.57
N LEU A 119 -27.63 -8.12 -0.15
CA LEU A 119 -26.94 -8.89 -1.19
C LEU A 119 -26.85 -8.10 -2.50
N VAL A 120 -27.81 -7.21 -2.74
CA VAL A 120 -28.01 -6.54 -4.04
C VAL A 120 -28.46 -5.11 -3.81
N THR A 121 -27.90 -4.16 -4.55
CA THR A 121 -28.36 -2.75 -4.53
C THR A 121 -29.41 -2.46 -5.58
N ARG A 122 -29.24 -2.98 -6.80
CA ARG A 122 -30.23 -2.86 -7.91
C ARG A 122 -30.21 -4.09 -8.79
N ILE A 123 -31.35 -4.46 -9.31
CA ILE A 123 -31.52 -5.47 -10.37
C ILE A 123 -32.47 -4.91 -11.40
N SER A 124 -32.07 -4.95 -12.68
CA SER A 124 -32.96 -4.77 -13.79
C SER A 124 -32.95 -6.03 -14.65
N ALA A 125 -34.13 -6.52 -15.05
CA ALA A 125 -34.23 -7.74 -15.85
C ALA A 125 -35.39 -7.66 -16.82
N VAL A 126 -35.29 -8.38 -17.95
CA VAL A 126 -36.34 -8.52 -18.95
C VAL A 126 -36.25 -9.85 -19.65
N VAL A 127 -37.40 -10.46 -19.97
CA VAL A 127 -37.44 -11.69 -20.78
C VAL A 127 -37.58 -11.32 -22.25
N LEU A 128 -36.75 -11.92 -23.08
CA LEU A 128 -36.79 -11.81 -24.53
C LEU A 128 -37.04 -13.19 -25.13
N SER A 129 -37.90 -13.26 -26.10
CA SER A 129 -38.30 -14.48 -26.81
C SER A 129 -37.90 -14.44 -28.28
N ASN A 130 -38.15 -15.55 -28.99
CA ASN A 130 -37.88 -15.69 -30.41
C ASN A 130 -36.38 -15.57 -30.77
N ILE A 131 -35.52 -15.98 -29.86
CA ILE A 131 -34.07 -15.90 -30.05
C ILE A 131 -33.61 -16.84 -31.14
N LYS A 132 -32.76 -16.33 -32.02
CA LYS A 132 -32.01 -17.09 -32.99
C LYS A 132 -30.55 -17.06 -32.68
N ILE A 133 -30.03 -18.15 -32.11
CA ILE A 133 -28.60 -18.26 -31.82
C ILE A 133 -27.81 -18.40 -33.13
N GLY A 134 -26.71 -17.71 -33.20
CA GLY A 134 -25.82 -17.73 -34.38
C GLY A 134 -24.50 -17.01 -34.10
N GLU A 135 -23.74 -16.80 -35.15
CA GLU A 135 -22.49 -16.03 -35.04
C GLU A 135 -22.75 -14.54 -34.84
N SER A 136 -21.96 -13.89 -34.04
CA SER A 136 -22.04 -12.43 -33.80
C SER A 136 -21.71 -11.62 -35.06
N PRO A 137 -22.36 -10.46 -35.24
CA PRO A 137 -22.01 -9.57 -36.35
C PRO A 137 -20.55 -9.18 -36.34
N LYS A 138 -19.98 -9.00 -37.55
CA LYS A 138 -18.56 -8.73 -37.76
C LYS A 138 -18.01 -7.59 -36.88
N LYS A 139 -18.74 -6.47 -36.78
CA LYS A 139 -18.32 -5.30 -35.99
C LYS A 139 -18.23 -5.62 -34.50
N LEU A 140 -19.24 -6.32 -33.94
CA LEU A 140 -19.28 -6.71 -32.55
C LEU A 140 -18.18 -7.72 -32.20
N LYS A 141 -18.05 -8.76 -33.04
CA LYS A 141 -17.03 -9.81 -32.91
C LYS A 141 -15.62 -9.23 -32.96
N GLN A 142 -15.33 -8.33 -33.91
CA GLN A 142 -14.03 -7.70 -34.04
C GLN A 142 -13.66 -6.85 -32.82
N ARG A 143 -14.59 -6.04 -32.31
CA ARG A 143 -14.38 -5.22 -31.12
C ARG A 143 -14.05 -6.04 -29.89
N LEU A 144 -14.73 -7.17 -29.69
CA LEU A 144 -14.43 -8.07 -28.58
C LEU A 144 -13.04 -8.69 -28.73
N LEU A 145 -12.69 -9.18 -29.92
CA LEU A 145 -11.35 -9.72 -30.22
C LEU A 145 -10.25 -8.68 -29.97
N ASP A 146 -10.44 -7.45 -30.45
CA ASP A 146 -9.48 -6.37 -30.24
C ASP A 146 -9.31 -6.02 -28.75
N CYS A 147 -10.37 -6.22 -27.94
CA CYS A 147 -10.32 -6.07 -26.48
C CYS A 147 -9.83 -7.34 -25.72
N GLY A 148 -9.40 -8.39 -26.46
CA GLY A 148 -8.89 -9.62 -25.86
C GLY A 148 -9.99 -10.58 -25.36
N ILE A 149 -11.25 -10.41 -25.81
CA ILE A 149 -12.39 -11.23 -25.42
C ILE A 149 -12.74 -12.17 -26.58
N ASN A 150 -12.73 -13.48 -26.33
CA ASN A 150 -13.10 -14.47 -27.34
C ASN A 150 -14.63 -14.50 -27.54
N PRO A 151 -15.10 -14.24 -28.77
CA PRO A 151 -16.54 -14.32 -29.08
C PRO A 151 -17.06 -15.76 -29.02
N ILE A 152 -18.30 -15.91 -28.54
CA ILE A 152 -18.97 -17.20 -28.37
C ILE A 152 -20.16 -17.31 -29.34
N ASN A 153 -21.15 -16.44 -29.18
CA ASN A 153 -22.32 -16.35 -30.04
C ASN A 153 -23.00 -14.97 -29.91
N ASN A 154 -23.92 -14.66 -30.82
CA ASN A 154 -24.62 -13.39 -30.91
C ASN A 154 -25.48 -12.99 -29.69
N VAL A 155 -25.62 -13.85 -28.71
CA VAL A 155 -26.35 -13.59 -27.46
C VAL A 155 -25.36 -13.36 -26.32
N VAL A 156 -24.44 -14.27 -26.07
CA VAL A 156 -23.44 -14.15 -24.99
C VAL A 156 -22.51 -12.96 -25.22
N ASP A 157 -22.13 -12.73 -26.47
CA ASP A 157 -21.24 -11.62 -26.84
C ASP A 157 -21.86 -10.26 -26.56
N VAL A 158 -23.20 -10.12 -26.59
CA VAL A 158 -23.88 -8.88 -26.17
C VAL A 158 -23.58 -8.56 -24.70
N SER A 159 -23.58 -9.56 -23.82
CA SER A 159 -23.26 -9.31 -22.41
C SER A 159 -21.82 -8.80 -22.20
N ASN A 160 -20.86 -9.39 -22.90
CA ASN A 160 -19.47 -8.92 -22.88
C ASN A 160 -19.33 -7.52 -23.51
N TYR A 161 -20.05 -7.27 -24.59
CA TYR A 161 -20.03 -5.97 -25.26
C TYR A 161 -20.55 -4.86 -24.36
N ILE A 162 -21.66 -5.08 -23.64
CA ILE A 162 -22.22 -4.11 -22.66
C ILE A 162 -21.22 -3.82 -21.54
N ARG A 163 -20.56 -4.85 -21.01
CA ARG A 163 -19.54 -4.70 -19.98
C ARG A 163 -18.40 -3.79 -20.44
N VAL A 164 -17.88 -3.96 -21.65
CA VAL A 164 -16.82 -3.11 -22.19
C VAL A 164 -17.35 -1.71 -22.55
N ALA A 165 -18.53 -1.63 -23.14
CA ALA A 165 -19.13 -0.36 -23.59
C ALA A 165 -19.46 0.58 -22.42
N LEU A 166 -20.13 0.05 -21.37
CA LEU A 166 -20.73 0.84 -20.28
C LEU A 166 -20.11 0.57 -18.90
N GLY A 167 -19.24 -0.44 -18.76
CA GLY A 167 -18.67 -0.82 -17.47
C GLY A 167 -19.66 -1.55 -16.56
N GLN A 168 -20.74 -2.10 -17.12
CA GLN A 168 -21.80 -2.77 -16.38
C GLN A 168 -21.84 -4.26 -16.75
N PRO A 169 -21.36 -5.17 -15.88
CA PRO A 169 -21.53 -6.60 -16.09
C PRO A 169 -23.01 -6.98 -16.11
N CYS A 170 -23.38 -7.80 -17.07
CA CYS A 170 -24.71 -8.40 -17.16
C CYS A 170 -24.59 -9.89 -17.48
N HIS A 171 -25.64 -10.64 -17.20
CA HIS A 171 -25.71 -12.06 -17.47
C HIS A 171 -26.95 -12.39 -18.30
N ILE A 172 -26.86 -13.45 -19.12
CA ILE A 172 -27.97 -13.91 -19.94
C ILE A 172 -28.22 -15.38 -19.60
N PHE A 173 -29.44 -15.64 -19.12
CA PHE A 173 -29.88 -16.99 -18.78
C PHE A 173 -30.80 -17.54 -19.84
N ASP A 174 -30.82 -18.88 -20.01
CA ASP A 174 -31.88 -19.57 -20.70
C ASP A 174 -33.12 -19.58 -19.81
N TYR A 175 -34.16 -18.83 -20.22
CA TYR A 175 -35.40 -18.67 -19.46
C TYR A 175 -36.13 -20.01 -19.23
N ASP A 176 -36.14 -20.89 -20.24
CA ASP A 176 -36.88 -22.15 -20.18
C ASP A 176 -36.18 -23.15 -19.24
N SER A 177 -34.93 -22.93 -18.90
CA SER A 177 -34.16 -23.72 -17.94
C SER A 177 -34.37 -23.31 -16.47
N ILE A 178 -35.13 -22.23 -16.22
CA ILE A 178 -35.36 -21.73 -14.87
C ILE A 178 -36.69 -22.23 -14.32
N GLY A 179 -36.62 -23.09 -13.32
CA GLY A 179 -37.79 -23.69 -12.69
C GLY A 179 -38.76 -22.65 -12.11
N GLY A 180 -40.05 -22.78 -12.48
CA GLY A 180 -41.10 -21.87 -12.02
C GLY A 180 -40.98 -20.45 -12.49
N SER A 181 -40.13 -20.16 -13.47
CA SER A 181 -39.83 -18.75 -13.94
C SER A 181 -39.52 -17.81 -12.79
N LYS A 182 -38.84 -18.28 -11.77
CA LYS A 182 -38.53 -17.56 -10.55
C LYS A 182 -37.05 -17.61 -10.22
N MET A 183 -36.45 -16.47 -9.88
CA MET A 183 -35.07 -16.31 -9.44
C MET A 183 -35.07 -15.89 -7.97
N ILE A 184 -34.36 -16.61 -7.12
CA ILE A 184 -34.27 -16.34 -5.68
C ILE A 184 -32.83 -16.01 -5.35
N ILE A 185 -32.55 -14.75 -5.00
CA ILE A 185 -31.25 -14.29 -4.56
C ILE A 185 -31.14 -14.48 -3.05
N ARG A 186 -30.19 -15.33 -2.64
CA ARG A 186 -30.00 -15.69 -1.24
C ARG A 186 -28.52 -15.91 -0.89
N LYS A 187 -28.24 -16.16 0.37
CA LYS A 187 -26.94 -16.67 0.80
C LYS A 187 -26.86 -18.16 0.56
N SER A 188 -25.68 -18.65 0.20
CA SER A 188 -25.40 -20.08 0.12
C SER A 188 -25.29 -20.71 1.51
N THR A 189 -25.55 -22.02 1.58
CA THR A 189 -25.20 -22.85 2.73
C THR A 189 -23.82 -23.46 2.55
N LYS A 190 -23.12 -23.72 3.66
CA LYS A 190 -21.79 -24.35 3.60
C LYS A 190 -21.87 -25.75 3.00
N GLY A 191 -21.03 -26.05 2.01
CA GLY A 191 -21.00 -27.34 1.34
C GLY A 191 -22.00 -27.48 0.18
N GLU A 192 -22.82 -26.45 -0.07
CA GLU A 192 -23.68 -26.41 -1.26
C GLU A 192 -22.83 -26.45 -2.54
N THR A 193 -23.27 -27.13 -3.58
CA THR A 193 -22.46 -27.37 -4.79
C THR A 193 -23.10 -26.80 -6.04
N LEU A 194 -22.27 -26.26 -6.93
CA LEU A 194 -22.66 -25.71 -8.22
C LEU A 194 -21.76 -26.32 -9.31
N THR A 195 -22.33 -26.69 -10.45
CA THR A 195 -21.56 -27.02 -11.67
C THR A 195 -21.48 -25.74 -12.51
N THR A 196 -20.28 -25.24 -12.71
CA THR A 196 -20.02 -23.99 -13.42
C THR A 196 -20.00 -24.16 -14.94
N LEU A 197 -19.98 -23.06 -15.70
CA LEU A 197 -19.97 -23.06 -17.19
C LEU A 197 -18.79 -23.83 -17.77
N ASP A 198 -17.65 -23.88 -17.09
CA ASP A 198 -16.46 -24.68 -17.44
C ASP A 198 -16.60 -26.16 -17.05
N LYS A 199 -17.78 -26.58 -16.57
CA LYS A 199 -18.13 -27.93 -16.12
C LYS A 199 -17.38 -28.39 -14.86
N GLU A 200 -16.77 -27.51 -14.13
CA GLU A 200 -16.17 -27.81 -12.84
C GLU A 200 -17.24 -27.80 -11.73
N LYS A 201 -17.10 -28.71 -10.78
CA LYS A 201 -17.95 -28.76 -9.59
C LYS A 201 -17.30 -27.92 -8.48
N VAL A 202 -17.93 -26.81 -8.12
CA VAL A 202 -17.48 -25.91 -7.05
C VAL A 202 -18.26 -26.17 -5.77
N VAL A 203 -17.55 -26.30 -4.65
CA VAL A 203 -18.14 -26.41 -3.32
C VAL A 203 -18.12 -25.00 -2.70
N LEU A 204 -19.30 -24.53 -2.30
CA LEU A 204 -19.45 -23.18 -1.76
C LEU A 204 -19.02 -23.12 -0.29
N PRO A 205 -18.23 -22.10 0.11
CA PRO A 205 -17.76 -21.94 1.49
C PRO A 205 -18.88 -21.58 2.48
N GLY A 206 -20.03 -21.13 1.98
CA GLY A 206 -21.16 -20.63 2.76
C GLY A 206 -21.16 -19.12 2.92
N ASP A 207 -22.35 -18.56 3.10
CA ASP A 207 -22.59 -17.11 3.13
C ASP A 207 -22.23 -16.37 1.84
N ASP A 208 -22.10 -17.06 0.71
CA ASP A 208 -21.86 -16.47 -0.59
C ASP A 208 -23.18 -16.03 -1.23
N ILE A 209 -23.12 -15.10 -2.18
CA ILE A 209 -24.31 -14.75 -2.96
C ILE A 209 -24.53 -15.84 -4.00
N VAL A 210 -25.74 -16.39 -4.02
CA VAL A 210 -26.16 -17.35 -5.03
C VAL A 210 -27.56 -16.98 -5.56
N ILE A 211 -27.84 -17.42 -6.78
CA ILE A 211 -29.19 -17.40 -7.35
C ILE A 211 -29.67 -18.82 -7.52
N SER A 212 -30.86 -19.13 -6.99
CA SER A 212 -31.55 -20.40 -7.21
C SER A 212 -32.88 -20.19 -7.92
N ASP A 213 -33.39 -21.25 -8.58
CA ASP A 213 -34.73 -21.28 -9.13
C ASP A 213 -35.78 -21.63 -8.07
N ALA A 214 -37.08 -21.74 -8.45
CA ALA A 214 -38.16 -22.14 -7.54
C ALA A 214 -38.01 -23.57 -7.02
N ASN A 215 -37.30 -24.43 -7.73
CA ASN A 215 -37.06 -25.83 -7.35
C ASN A 215 -35.84 -25.99 -6.41
N GLY A 216 -35.14 -24.89 -6.12
CA GLY A 216 -33.94 -24.87 -5.27
C GLY A 216 -32.65 -25.15 -6.03
N ASN A 217 -32.66 -25.34 -7.34
CA ASN A 217 -31.45 -25.55 -8.13
C ASN A 217 -30.65 -24.25 -8.21
N LEU A 218 -29.35 -24.31 -8.01
CA LEU A 218 -28.45 -23.17 -8.21
C LEU A 218 -28.32 -22.90 -9.72
N ILE A 219 -28.54 -21.63 -10.10
CA ILE A 219 -28.49 -21.14 -11.49
C ILE A 219 -27.39 -20.14 -11.74
N ASP A 220 -26.80 -19.57 -10.69
CA ASP A 220 -25.67 -18.65 -10.80
C ASP A 220 -24.91 -18.49 -9.48
N GLN A 221 -23.60 -18.30 -9.57
CA GLN A 221 -22.75 -17.72 -8.53
C GLN A 221 -22.34 -16.31 -8.97
N PRO A 222 -23.10 -15.28 -8.57
CA PRO A 222 -23.02 -13.96 -9.14
C PRO A 222 -21.63 -13.33 -9.11
N GLY A 223 -21.21 -12.80 -10.26
CA GLY A 223 -19.92 -12.16 -10.43
C GLY A 223 -18.73 -13.12 -10.47
N ILE A 224 -18.92 -14.40 -10.19
CA ILE A 224 -17.86 -15.43 -10.22
C ILE A 224 -18.00 -16.27 -11.50
N MET A 225 -19.04 -17.11 -11.56
CA MET A 225 -19.28 -17.96 -12.73
C MET A 225 -20.74 -18.39 -12.78
N GLY A 226 -21.37 -18.31 -13.94
CA GLY A 226 -22.72 -18.84 -14.18
C GLY A 226 -22.79 -20.36 -14.04
N ALA A 227 -23.96 -20.89 -13.75
CA ALA A 227 -24.18 -22.33 -13.71
C ALA A 227 -24.40 -22.90 -15.12
N PHE A 228 -23.92 -24.15 -15.33
CA PHE A 228 -24.05 -24.84 -16.63
C PHE A 228 -25.51 -25.14 -16.98
N ASN A 229 -26.37 -25.43 -16.00
CA ASN A 229 -27.77 -25.78 -16.19
C ASN A 229 -28.63 -24.65 -16.74
N SER A 230 -28.28 -23.38 -16.44
CA SER A 230 -29.00 -22.15 -16.85
C SER A 230 -28.37 -21.45 -18.04
N SER A 231 -27.32 -22.01 -18.63
CA SER A 231 -26.56 -21.38 -19.71
C SER A 231 -27.33 -21.40 -21.05
N VAL A 232 -27.06 -20.39 -21.87
CA VAL A 232 -27.58 -20.29 -23.25
C VAL A 232 -26.97 -21.40 -24.10
N LYS A 233 -27.84 -22.18 -24.77
CA LYS A 233 -27.50 -23.28 -25.68
C LYS A 233 -27.88 -22.95 -27.10
N SER A 234 -27.46 -23.78 -28.06
CA SER A 234 -27.76 -23.60 -29.49
C SER A 234 -29.26 -23.62 -29.83
N ASP A 235 -30.08 -24.28 -29.01
CA ASP A 235 -31.53 -24.47 -29.15
C ASP A 235 -32.34 -23.49 -28.27
N THR A 236 -31.70 -22.63 -27.46
CA THR A 236 -32.38 -21.65 -26.63
C THR A 236 -33.25 -20.70 -27.44
N LYS A 237 -34.53 -20.55 -27.03
CA LYS A 237 -35.53 -19.70 -27.69
C LYS A 237 -35.92 -18.50 -26.87
N ASN A 238 -35.83 -18.61 -25.56
CA ASN A 238 -36.22 -17.54 -24.63
C ASN A 238 -35.07 -17.29 -23.66
N ILE A 239 -34.77 -16.03 -23.39
CA ILE A 239 -33.68 -15.64 -22.51
C ILE A 239 -34.11 -14.62 -21.48
N ILE A 240 -33.38 -14.52 -20.38
CA ILE A 240 -33.45 -13.42 -19.43
C ILE A 240 -32.19 -12.59 -19.59
N LEU A 241 -32.34 -11.33 -19.98
CA LEU A 241 -31.27 -10.36 -19.83
C LEU A 241 -31.33 -9.81 -18.41
N PHE A 242 -30.27 -10.01 -17.63
CA PHE A 242 -30.18 -9.74 -16.21
C PHE A 242 -29.02 -8.79 -15.93
N VAL A 243 -29.29 -7.64 -15.35
CA VAL A 243 -28.32 -6.57 -15.07
C VAL A 243 -28.36 -6.24 -13.58
N PRO A 244 -27.53 -6.91 -12.77
CA PRO A 244 -27.52 -6.72 -11.33
C PRO A 244 -26.37 -5.82 -10.86
N ILE A 245 -26.51 -5.31 -9.64
CA ILE A 245 -25.38 -4.80 -8.85
C ILE A 245 -25.37 -5.49 -7.50
N PHE A 246 -24.45 -6.42 -7.34
CA PHE A 246 -24.28 -7.20 -6.13
C PHE A 246 -23.37 -6.50 -5.12
N ASN A 247 -23.43 -6.94 -3.86
CA ASN A 247 -22.52 -6.50 -2.82
C ASN A 247 -21.07 -6.90 -3.15
N GLY A 248 -20.25 -5.92 -3.50
CA GLY A 248 -18.88 -6.13 -3.98
C GLY A 248 -17.95 -6.79 -2.94
N GLN A 249 -18.15 -6.52 -1.64
CA GLN A 249 -17.35 -7.16 -0.58
C GLN A 249 -17.61 -8.65 -0.51
N MET A 250 -18.89 -9.06 -0.65
CA MET A 250 -19.24 -10.48 -0.67
C MET A 250 -18.73 -11.18 -1.93
N VAL A 251 -18.86 -10.56 -3.11
CA VAL A 251 -18.30 -11.09 -4.36
C VAL A 251 -16.78 -11.26 -4.25
N ARG A 252 -16.07 -10.27 -3.71
CA ARG A 252 -14.63 -10.36 -3.46
C ARG A 252 -14.27 -11.50 -2.51
N ARG A 253 -14.98 -11.62 -1.38
CA ARG A 253 -14.77 -12.72 -0.41
C ARG A 253 -14.91 -14.08 -1.10
N THR A 254 -15.97 -14.28 -1.85
CA THR A 254 -16.23 -15.53 -2.58
C THR A 254 -15.13 -15.82 -3.61
N SER A 255 -14.72 -14.82 -4.40
CA SER A 255 -13.62 -14.94 -5.36
C SER A 255 -12.31 -15.39 -4.70
N MET A 256 -11.98 -14.84 -3.55
CA MET A 256 -10.76 -15.19 -2.80
C MET A 256 -10.84 -16.61 -2.22
N LEU A 257 -11.98 -16.99 -1.62
CA LEU A 257 -12.14 -18.31 -0.98
C LEU A 257 -12.24 -19.46 -1.98
N THR A 258 -12.81 -19.21 -3.16
CA THR A 258 -12.93 -20.24 -4.22
C THR A 258 -11.73 -20.25 -5.18
N GLY A 259 -10.85 -19.27 -5.11
CA GLY A 259 -9.72 -19.09 -6.03
C GLY A 259 -10.14 -18.72 -7.46
N LYS A 260 -11.43 -18.48 -7.71
CA LYS A 260 -11.97 -18.13 -9.03
C LYS A 260 -12.12 -16.62 -9.16
N ARG A 261 -11.35 -16.03 -10.06
CA ARG A 261 -11.38 -14.58 -10.33
C ARG A 261 -11.84 -14.32 -11.75
N SER A 262 -13.05 -13.80 -11.90
CA SER A 262 -13.59 -13.36 -13.17
C SER A 262 -13.38 -11.85 -13.39
N ASP A 263 -13.50 -11.40 -14.66
CA ASP A 263 -13.57 -9.98 -14.97
C ASP A 263 -14.74 -9.33 -14.23
N SER A 264 -15.92 -9.94 -14.24
CA SER A 264 -17.11 -9.43 -13.55
C SER A 264 -16.89 -9.24 -12.05
N ALA A 265 -16.19 -10.17 -11.37
CA ALA A 265 -15.83 -10.02 -9.97
C ALA A 265 -15.00 -8.75 -9.75
N SER A 266 -14.04 -8.49 -10.64
CA SER A 266 -13.18 -7.30 -10.59
C SER A 266 -13.95 -5.98 -10.76
N TYR A 267 -15.08 -6.00 -11.46
CA TYR A 267 -15.99 -4.86 -11.56
C TYR A 267 -16.84 -4.70 -10.30
N PHE A 268 -17.51 -5.77 -9.84
CA PHE A 268 -18.39 -5.71 -8.68
C PHE A 268 -17.65 -5.31 -7.40
N GLU A 269 -16.44 -5.85 -7.17
CA GLU A 269 -15.67 -5.55 -5.96
C GLU A 269 -15.33 -4.07 -5.76
N LYS A 270 -15.34 -3.27 -6.84
CA LYS A 270 -15.01 -1.84 -6.83
C LYS A 270 -16.22 -0.92 -6.67
N GLY A 271 -17.44 -1.46 -6.64
CA GLY A 271 -18.67 -0.71 -6.39
C GLY A 271 -19.17 0.05 -7.62
N LEU A 272 -19.98 -0.63 -8.39
CA LEU A 272 -20.59 -0.11 -9.63
C LEU A 272 -21.64 0.97 -9.36
N ASP A 273 -21.95 1.73 -10.41
CA ASP A 273 -22.99 2.77 -10.44
C ASP A 273 -24.36 2.17 -10.77
N GLU A 274 -25.29 2.24 -9.83
CA GLU A 274 -26.64 1.71 -10.00
C GLU A 274 -27.41 2.40 -11.12
N GLU A 275 -27.12 3.67 -11.41
CA GLU A 275 -27.85 4.43 -12.45
C GLU A 275 -27.50 3.96 -13.87
N ARG A 276 -26.36 3.28 -14.07
CA ARG A 276 -25.99 2.68 -15.37
C ARG A 276 -26.78 1.42 -15.71
N THR A 277 -27.45 0.80 -14.75
CA THR A 277 -28.21 -0.45 -14.92
C THR A 277 -29.32 -0.32 -15.96
N GLU A 278 -30.06 0.81 -15.96
CA GLU A 278 -31.10 1.09 -16.94
C GLU A 278 -30.56 1.15 -18.37
N ALA A 279 -29.48 1.92 -18.57
CA ALA A 279 -28.89 2.05 -19.90
C ALA A 279 -28.32 0.72 -20.40
N ALA A 280 -27.72 -0.07 -19.51
CA ALA A 280 -27.17 -1.39 -19.84
C ALA A 280 -28.27 -2.38 -20.27
N LEU A 281 -29.39 -2.43 -19.56
CA LEU A 281 -30.53 -3.27 -19.91
C LEU A 281 -31.10 -2.90 -21.27
N VAL A 282 -31.38 -1.60 -21.47
CA VAL A 282 -31.98 -1.09 -22.70
C VAL A 282 -31.07 -1.32 -23.91
N TYR A 283 -29.78 -1.00 -23.75
CA TYR A 283 -28.81 -1.21 -24.82
C TYR A 283 -28.65 -2.70 -25.16
N GLY A 284 -28.55 -3.55 -24.14
CA GLY A 284 -28.48 -5.00 -24.32
C GLY A 284 -29.72 -5.55 -25.04
N ALA A 285 -30.93 -5.11 -24.66
CA ALA A 285 -32.17 -5.52 -25.32
C ALA A 285 -32.22 -5.09 -26.80
N ILE A 286 -31.77 -3.85 -27.11
CA ILE A 286 -31.72 -3.38 -28.52
C ILE A 286 -30.71 -4.22 -29.32
N LEU A 287 -29.50 -4.46 -28.79
CA LEU A 287 -28.50 -5.29 -29.47
C LEU A 287 -29.01 -6.72 -29.70
N LEU A 288 -29.74 -7.32 -28.76
CA LEU A 288 -30.31 -8.64 -28.91
C LEU A 288 -31.44 -8.66 -29.97
N GLN A 289 -32.25 -7.59 -30.03
CA GLN A 289 -33.26 -7.44 -31.10
C GLN A 289 -32.60 -7.36 -32.47
N GLU A 290 -31.56 -6.59 -32.62
CA GLU A 290 -30.84 -6.40 -33.90
C GLU A 290 -30.05 -7.67 -34.30
N ASN A 291 -29.37 -8.32 -33.36
CA ASN A 291 -28.39 -9.35 -33.66
C ASN A 291 -28.96 -10.78 -33.54
N ALA A 292 -29.98 -11.00 -32.70
CA ALA A 292 -30.56 -12.31 -32.42
C ALA A 292 -32.04 -12.43 -32.69
N ARG A 293 -32.65 -11.47 -33.35
CA ARG A 293 -34.11 -11.38 -33.65
C ARG A 293 -35.00 -11.43 -32.40
N ALA A 294 -34.46 -11.03 -31.28
CA ALA A 294 -35.13 -11.06 -29.99
C ALA A 294 -36.38 -10.18 -29.98
N VAL A 295 -37.42 -10.61 -29.26
CA VAL A 295 -38.64 -9.82 -29.02
C VAL A 295 -38.84 -9.70 -27.51
N VAL A 296 -38.99 -8.49 -27.00
CA VAL A 296 -39.27 -8.30 -25.57
C VAL A 296 -40.65 -8.88 -25.26
N SER A 297 -40.71 -9.82 -24.32
CA SER A 297 -41.90 -10.63 -24.02
C SER A 297 -42.39 -10.49 -22.58
N SER A 298 -41.68 -9.75 -21.73
CA SER A 298 -42.14 -9.45 -20.37
C SER A 298 -42.15 -7.95 -20.09
N LYS A 299 -42.75 -7.58 -18.97
CA LYS A 299 -42.47 -6.29 -18.33
C LYS A 299 -41.02 -6.23 -17.86
N ILE A 300 -40.45 -5.02 -17.84
CA ILE A 300 -39.16 -4.80 -17.20
C ILE A 300 -39.34 -4.90 -15.69
N ILE A 301 -38.51 -5.70 -15.05
CA ILE A 301 -38.39 -5.77 -13.60
C ILE A 301 -37.24 -4.85 -13.23
N ASP A 302 -37.47 -3.88 -12.37
CA ASP A 302 -36.44 -2.99 -11.82
C ASP A 302 -36.61 -2.88 -10.30
N ILE A 303 -35.74 -3.58 -9.56
CA ILE A 303 -35.76 -3.58 -8.11
C ILE A 303 -34.62 -2.70 -7.61
N TYR A 304 -34.96 -1.47 -7.19
CA TYR A 304 -34.03 -0.47 -6.68
C TYR A 304 -34.55 0.13 -5.38
N LYS A 305 -34.27 -0.55 -4.24
CA LYS A 305 -34.80 -0.17 -2.92
C LYS A 305 -34.22 1.13 -2.39
N ASN A 306 -32.89 1.27 -2.45
CA ASN A 306 -32.17 2.40 -1.89
C ASN A 306 -31.60 3.27 -3.03
N LYS A 307 -32.48 4.07 -3.63
CA LYS A 307 -32.07 4.98 -4.71
C LYS A 307 -30.96 5.93 -4.24
N TYR A 308 -29.99 6.15 -5.12
CA TYR A 308 -28.91 7.09 -4.87
C TYR A 308 -29.44 8.48 -4.54
N LYS A 309 -28.94 9.04 -3.42
CA LYS A 309 -29.19 10.44 -3.04
C LYS A 309 -27.90 11.23 -3.24
N PRO A 310 -27.88 12.20 -4.17
CA PRO A 310 -26.68 12.95 -4.47
C PRO A 310 -26.11 13.65 -3.24
N ARG A 311 -24.81 13.42 -2.95
CA ARG A 311 -24.08 14.16 -1.93
C ARG A 311 -23.79 15.56 -2.42
N LYS A 312 -23.82 16.52 -1.49
CA LYS A 312 -23.46 17.91 -1.74
C LYS A 312 -22.19 18.26 -1.00
N ILE A 313 -21.23 18.86 -1.69
CA ILE A 313 -19.98 19.35 -1.11
C ILE A 313 -19.92 20.86 -1.38
N ILE A 314 -19.56 21.63 -0.34
CA ILE A 314 -19.37 23.08 -0.44
C ILE A 314 -17.89 23.38 -0.29
N VAL A 315 -17.35 24.10 -1.27
CA VAL A 315 -15.95 24.54 -1.29
C VAL A 315 -15.83 25.99 -1.76
N THR A 316 -14.89 26.75 -1.21
CA THR A 316 -14.61 28.11 -1.69
C THR A 316 -13.50 28.11 -2.74
N PHE A 317 -13.49 29.12 -3.63
CA PHE A 317 -12.38 29.29 -4.57
C PHE A 317 -11.04 29.48 -3.86
N SER A 318 -11.02 30.17 -2.71
CA SER A 318 -9.81 30.33 -1.90
C SER A 318 -9.30 29.01 -1.32
N GLN A 319 -10.20 28.12 -0.88
CA GLN A 319 -9.79 26.77 -0.43
C GLN A 319 -9.15 25.97 -1.57
N ILE A 320 -9.71 26.02 -2.78
CA ILE A 320 -9.15 25.36 -3.97
C ILE A 320 -7.75 25.92 -4.26
N SER A 321 -7.63 27.24 -4.39
CA SER A 321 -6.33 27.89 -4.71
C SER A 321 -5.27 27.66 -3.63
N ASN A 322 -5.65 27.72 -2.34
CA ASN A 322 -4.71 27.53 -1.24
C ASN A 322 -4.20 26.09 -1.14
N LEU A 323 -5.06 25.10 -1.40
CA LEU A 323 -4.66 23.70 -1.33
C LEU A 323 -3.79 23.32 -2.54
N ILE A 324 -4.12 23.81 -3.73
CA ILE A 324 -3.31 23.60 -4.94
C ILE A 324 -1.99 24.40 -4.90
N GLY A 325 -1.97 25.50 -4.15
CA GLY A 325 -0.81 26.41 -4.09
C GLY A 325 -0.70 27.36 -5.29
N GLN A 326 -1.73 27.40 -6.13
CA GLN A 326 -1.77 28.25 -7.33
C GLN A 326 -3.17 28.80 -7.55
N ASN A 327 -3.28 30.02 -8.04
CA ASN A 327 -4.57 30.63 -8.38
C ASN A 327 -5.07 30.10 -9.74
N ILE A 328 -6.25 29.50 -9.72
CA ILE A 328 -6.94 29.01 -10.92
C ILE A 328 -8.14 29.92 -11.19
N ASP A 329 -8.35 30.29 -12.44
CA ASP A 329 -9.50 31.12 -12.80
C ASP A 329 -10.83 30.49 -12.36
N LYS A 330 -11.71 31.33 -11.81
CA LYS A 330 -13.01 30.89 -11.28
C LYS A 330 -13.92 30.26 -12.37
N ARG A 331 -13.79 30.71 -13.62
CA ARG A 331 -14.54 30.18 -14.75
C ARG A 331 -13.99 28.82 -15.15
N ASP A 332 -12.67 28.68 -15.23
CA ASP A 332 -12.01 27.41 -15.55
C ASP A 332 -12.33 26.35 -14.49
N THR A 333 -12.29 26.70 -13.21
CA THR A 333 -12.67 25.80 -12.11
C THR A 333 -14.10 25.26 -12.29
N VAL A 334 -15.07 26.14 -12.60
CA VAL A 334 -16.45 25.72 -12.81
C VAL A 334 -16.59 24.87 -14.06
N GLU A 335 -15.92 25.24 -15.13
CA GLU A 335 -15.97 24.52 -16.41
C GLU A 335 -15.37 23.11 -16.31
N ILE A 336 -14.24 22.97 -15.64
CA ILE A 336 -13.59 21.68 -15.35
C ILE A 336 -14.59 20.75 -14.65
N LEU A 337 -15.18 21.21 -13.55
CA LEU A 337 -16.12 20.39 -12.77
C LEU A 337 -17.36 20.01 -13.58
N LYS A 338 -17.90 20.94 -14.39
CA LYS A 338 -19.05 20.65 -15.26
C LYS A 338 -18.72 19.61 -16.34
N ARG A 339 -17.53 19.68 -16.95
CA ARG A 339 -17.10 18.70 -17.96
C ARG A 339 -16.89 17.32 -17.37
N LEU A 340 -16.48 17.23 -16.09
CA LEU A 340 -16.42 15.97 -15.33
C LEU A 340 -17.82 15.45 -14.93
N GLY A 341 -18.90 16.15 -15.28
CA GLY A 341 -20.28 15.74 -14.99
C GLY A 341 -20.80 16.13 -13.62
N PHE A 342 -20.08 16.96 -12.86
CA PHE A 342 -20.62 17.51 -11.61
C PHE A 342 -21.67 18.59 -11.91
N ASN A 343 -22.75 18.61 -11.12
CA ASN A 343 -23.68 19.74 -11.16
C ASN A 343 -23.17 20.80 -10.18
N VAL A 344 -22.81 21.98 -10.72
CA VAL A 344 -22.13 23.04 -9.98
C VAL A 344 -23.02 24.27 -9.87
N ILE A 345 -23.33 24.66 -8.64
CA ILE A 345 -24.08 25.87 -8.32
C ILE A 345 -23.10 26.89 -7.70
N ARG A 346 -22.89 27.99 -8.42
CA ARG A 346 -21.99 29.07 -7.96
C ARG A 346 -22.73 30.06 -7.10
N LYS A 347 -22.22 30.39 -5.89
CA LYS A 347 -22.73 31.41 -4.96
C LYS A 347 -21.59 32.33 -4.56
N LYS A 348 -21.45 33.52 -5.17
CA LYS A 348 -20.35 34.48 -4.96
C LYS A 348 -18.97 33.78 -4.98
N ASP A 349 -18.41 33.49 -3.80
CA ASP A 349 -17.08 32.89 -3.63
C ASP A 349 -17.12 31.40 -3.24
N THR A 350 -18.32 30.80 -3.20
CA THR A 350 -18.52 29.38 -2.90
C THR A 350 -19.09 28.63 -4.07
N LEU A 351 -18.74 27.34 -4.15
CA LEU A 351 -19.32 26.37 -5.06
C LEU A 351 -20.06 25.32 -4.24
N GLU A 352 -21.33 25.10 -4.56
CA GLU A 352 -22.10 23.94 -4.12
C GLU A 352 -22.03 22.91 -5.24
N ILE A 353 -21.44 21.76 -4.97
CA ILE A 353 -21.14 20.72 -5.96
C ILE A 353 -21.95 19.49 -5.62
N ILE A 354 -22.78 19.06 -6.57
CA ILE A 354 -23.62 17.87 -6.44
C ILE A 354 -22.89 16.73 -7.14
N ILE A 355 -22.59 15.68 -6.37
CA ILE A 355 -21.78 14.55 -6.82
C ILE A 355 -22.65 13.62 -7.69
N PRO A 356 -22.23 13.24 -8.90
CA PRO A 356 -22.93 12.27 -9.72
C PRO A 356 -22.81 10.86 -9.15
N SER A 357 -23.75 9.96 -9.48
CA SER A 357 -23.82 8.60 -8.95
C SER A 357 -22.55 7.78 -9.18
N TYR A 358 -21.96 7.90 -10.36
CA TYR A 358 -20.73 7.16 -10.72
C TYR A 358 -19.46 7.60 -9.97
N ARG A 359 -19.52 8.76 -9.25
CA ARG A 359 -18.42 9.25 -8.40
C ARG A 359 -18.75 9.14 -6.90
N LYS A 360 -19.82 8.42 -6.54
CA LYS A 360 -20.29 8.31 -5.15
C LYS A 360 -19.30 7.62 -4.21
N ASN A 361 -18.45 6.75 -4.76
CA ASN A 361 -17.51 5.91 -4.02
C ASN A 361 -16.10 6.49 -3.90
N ASP A 362 -15.83 7.65 -4.51
CA ASP A 362 -14.50 8.27 -4.45
C ASP A 362 -14.52 9.76 -4.06
N ILE A 363 -15.64 10.47 -4.22
CA ILE A 363 -15.76 11.89 -3.84
C ILE A 363 -16.57 12.02 -2.55
N PHE A 364 -15.89 12.26 -1.42
CA PHE A 364 -16.49 12.32 -0.09
C PHE A 364 -16.34 13.67 0.58
N ILE A 365 -15.21 14.34 0.38
CA ILE A 365 -14.79 15.57 1.05
C ILE A 365 -14.41 16.65 0.04
N LYS A 366 -14.20 17.87 0.51
CA LYS A 366 -13.81 18.99 -0.35
C LYS A 366 -12.45 18.82 -1.02
N GLU A 367 -11.54 18.14 -0.37
CA GLU A 367 -10.20 17.82 -0.87
C GLU A 367 -10.28 16.94 -2.14
N ASP A 368 -11.23 15.99 -2.21
CA ASP A 368 -11.43 15.17 -3.40
C ASP A 368 -11.89 16.03 -4.58
N VAL A 369 -12.74 17.04 -4.32
CA VAL A 369 -13.15 18.01 -5.35
C VAL A 369 -11.98 18.87 -5.82
N VAL A 370 -11.10 19.27 -4.89
CA VAL A 370 -9.88 20.02 -5.23
C VAL A 370 -8.93 19.20 -6.09
N GLU A 371 -8.80 17.90 -5.80
CA GLU A 371 -8.03 16.97 -6.64
C GLU A 371 -8.57 16.91 -8.07
N GLU A 372 -9.90 16.84 -8.25
CA GLU A 372 -10.51 16.84 -9.57
C GLU A 372 -10.19 18.12 -10.38
N VAL A 373 -10.18 19.26 -9.72
CA VAL A 373 -9.78 20.53 -10.37
C VAL A 373 -8.28 20.50 -10.69
N ALA A 374 -7.44 20.08 -9.75
CA ALA A 374 -5.98 20.08 -9.90
C ALA A 374 -5.51 19.15 -11.01
N ARG A 375 -6.05 17.91 -11.09
CA ARG A 375 -5.64 16.95 -12.10
C ARG A 375 -6.01 17.39 -13.53
N ILE A 376 -7.20 17.97 -13.71
CA ILE A 376 -7.62 18.48 -15.04
C ILE A 376 -6.91 19.78 -15.40
N PHE A 377 -6.69 20.68 -14.43
CA PHE A 377 -5.83 21.85 -14.63
C PHE A 377 -4.44 21.42 -15.09
N GLY A 378 -3.92 20.35 -14.51
CA GLY A 378 -2.65 19.69 -14.83
C GLY A 378 -1.56 20.01 -13.82
N TYR A 379 -1.14 19.01 -13.06
CA TYR A 379 -0.03 19.11 -12.09
C TYR A 379 1.28 19.63 -12.71
N TYR A 380 1.50 19.34 -14.00
CA TYR A 380 2.66 19.82 -14.76
C TYR A 380 2.68 21.35 -15.01
N LYS A 381 1.54 22.04 -14.80
CA LYS A 381 1.46 23.51 -14.88
C LYS A 381 1.78 24.19 -13.56
N ILE A 382 1.84 23.44 -12.46
CA ILE A 382 2.16 23.97 -11.14
C ILE A 382 3.66 24.30 -11.10
N SER A 383 4.00 25.50 -10.64
CA SER A 383 5.42 25.93 -10.56
C SER A 383 6.21 25.02 -9.62
N SER A 384 7.35 24.52 -10.09
CA SER A 384 8.31 23.74 -9.29
C SER A 384 9.25 24.60 -8.45
N ASN A 385 9.09 25.92 -8.47
CA ASN A 385 9.91 26.82 -7.67
C ASN A 385 9.56 26.67 -6.18
N LEU A 386 10.58 26.42 -5.36
CA LEU A 386 10.42 26.44 -3.92
C LEU A 386 10.12 27.87 -3.48
N GLN A 387 8.96 28.07 -2.88
CA GLN A 387 8.65 29.34 -2.24
C GLN A 387 9.47 29.49 -0.95
N SER A 388 9.83 30.74 -0.62
CA SER A 388 10.43 31.07 0.68
C SER A 388 9.46 30.64 1.79
N ILE A 389 9.80 29.57 2.48
CA ILE A 389 9.00 29.09 3.62
C ILE A 389 9.29 30.03 4.79
N ALA A 390 8.24 30.60 5.39
CA ALA A 390 8.39 31.29 6.67
C ALA A 390 9.01 30.29 7.67
N TYR A 391 10.10 30.68 8.31
CA TYR A 391 10.77 29.86 9.32
C TYR A 391 9.77 29.51 10.43
N VAL A 392 9.37 28.28 10.47
CA VAL A 392 8.64 27.73 11.61
C VAL A 392 9.68 27.08 12.52
N PRO A 393 9.86 27.60 13.75
CA PRO A 393 10.82 26.99 14.67
C PRO A 393 10.41 25.54 14.92
N GLU A 394 11.29 24.60 14.59
CA GLU A 394 11.09 23.20 14.97
C GLU A 394 11.05 23.09 16.50
N GLN A 395 10.33 22.08 17.00
CA GLN A 395 10.40 21.75 18.43
C GLN A 395 11.85 21.45 18.79
N LYS A 396 12.39 22.16 19.79
CA LYS A 396 13.80 22.09 20.18
C LYS A 396 14.29 20.67 20.46
N ASP A 397 13.44 19.85 21.05
CA ASP A 397 13.76 18.45 21.36
C ASP A 397 13.89 17.58 20.11
N PHE A 398 13.01 17.78 19.11
CA PHE A 398 13.08 17.07 17.85
C PHE A 398 14.34 17.40 17.07
N GLN A 399 14.68 18.70 17.01
CA GLN A 399 15.92 19.16 16.36
C GLN A 399 17.16 18.62 17.07
N LYS A 400 17.17 18.62 18.41
CA LYS A 400 18.27 18.04 19.20
C LYS A 400 18.47 16.55 18.87
N ILE A 401 17.40 15.76 18.86
CA ILE A 401 17.45 14.33 18.56
C ILE A 401 17.97 14.07 17.14
N ASN A 402 17.43 14.77 16.15
CA ASN A 402 17.83 14.59 14.75
C ASN A 402 19.29 14.97 14.51
N ASN A 403 19.74 16.10 15.02
CA ASN A 403 21.12 16.57 14.88
C ASN A 403 22.09 15.61 15.56
N ALA A 404 21.82 15.19 16.81
CA ALA A 404 22.66 14.25 17.52
C ALA A 404 22.71 12.86 16.83
N THR A 405 21.56 12.38 16.32
CA THR A 405 21.51 11.14 15.55
C THR A 405 22.37 11.24 14.29
N LEU A 406 22.30 12.35 13.56
CA LEU A 406 23.11 12.57 12.37
C LEU A 406 24.62 12.61 12.70
N GLU A 407 25.02 13.28 13.78
CA GLU A 407 26.42 13.32 14.23
C GLU A 407 26.93 11.94 14.65
N ILE A 408 26.13 11.16 15.37
CA ILE A 408 26.45 9.76 15.70
C ILE A 408 26.69 8.93 14.44
N LYS A 409 25.77 9.01 13.46
CA LYS A 409 25.91 8.28 12.18
C LYS A 409 27.18 8.70 11.42
N LYS A 410 27.43 9.99 11.31
CA LYS A 410 28.65 10.52 10.67
C LYS A 410 29.90 10.00 11.36
N TYR A 411 29.93 10.11 12.68
CA TYR A 411 31.07 9.67 13.47
C TYR A 411 31.36 8.17 13.26
N LEU A 412 30.36 7.31 13.45
CA LEU A 412 30.51 5.86 13.28
C LEU A 412 30.97 5.49 11.87
N LYS A 413 30.41 6.14 10.84
CA LYS A 413 30.86 5.97 9.46
C LYS A 413 32.33 6.35 9.26
N HIS A 414 32.77 7.49 9.82
CA HIS A 414 34.12 7.98 9.62
C HIS A 414 35.18 7.11 10.31
N ILE A 415 34.84 6.43 11.40
CA ILE A 415 35.74 5.46 12.06
C ILE A 415 35.65 4.05 11.47
N GLY A 416 34.95 3.89 10.34
CA GLY A 416 34.98 2.67 9.53
C GLY A 416 33.82 1.70 9.73
N LEU A 417 32.72 2.09 10.42
CA LEU A 417 31.54 1.25 10.52
C LEU A 417 30.61 1.42 9.31
N THR A 418 29.91 0.35 8.96
CA THR A 418 28.89 0.34 7.92
C THR A 418 27.50 0.43 8.54
N GLU A 419 26.71 1.43 8.16
CA GLU A 419 25.29 1.50 8.52
C GLU A 419 24.51 0.45 7.76
N VAL A 420 23.63 -0.27 8.47
CA VAL A 420 22.68 -1.20 7.90
C VAL A 420 21.25 -0.79 8.28
N ILE A 421 20.29 -1.10 7.42
CA ILE A 421 18.88 -0.84 7.64
C ILE A 421 18.13 -2.16 7.43
N ASN A 422 17.51 -2.64 8.49
CA ASN A 422 16.75 -3.87 8.49
C ASN A 422 15.24 -3.58 8.64
N ASN A 423 14.41 -4.55 8.22
CA ASN A 423 12.98 -4.51 8.47
C ASN A 423 12.70 -4.47 9.98
N SER A 424 11.66 -3.74 10.36
CA SER A 424 11.17 -3.73 11.74
C SER A 424 10.50 -5.05 12.14
N MET A 425 10.26 -5.91 11.17
CA MET A 425 9.65 -7.23 11.34
C MET A 425 10.70 -8.31 11.21
N ILE A 426 10.60 -9.34 12.04
CA ILE A 426 11.49 -10.49 12.12
C ILE A 426 10.69 -11.80 12.05
N SER A 427 11.35 -12.87 11.68
CA SER A 427 10.76 -14.21 11.63
C SER A 427 10.71 -14.86 13.03
N LYS A 428 9.83 -15.86 13.16
CA LYS A 428 9.81 -16.73 14.35
C LYS A 428 11.17 -17.42 14.57
N ASP A 429 11.84 -17.83 13.50
CA ASP A 429 13.16 -18.47 13.57
C ASP A 429 14.23 -17.54 14.16
N GLN A 430 14.20 -16.25 13.80
CA GLN A 430 15.11 -15.27 14.39
C GLN A 430 14.87 -15.11 15.90
N ILE A 431 13.61 -15.13 16.35
CA ILE A 431 13.27 -15.07 17.78
C ILE A 431 13.82 -16.30 18.51
N ILE A 432 13.53 -17.51 18.00
CA ILE A 432 13.98 -18.77 18.57
C ILE A 432 15.51 -18.86 18.61
N ASN A 433 16.17 -18.55 17.48
CA ASN A 433 17.62 -18.61 17.37
C ASN A 433 18.32 -17.62 18.32
N SER A 434 17.66 -16.50 18.63
CA SER A 434 18.15 -15.49 19.58
C SER A 434 17.77 -15.80 21.04
N LYS A 435 17.07 -16.92 21.28
CA LYS A 435 16.55 -17.29 22.62
C LYS A 435 15.65 -16.21 23.26
N LEU A 436 15.02 -15.40 22.42
CA LEU A 436 14.04 -14.42 22.86
C LEU A 436 12.68 -15.09 23.07
N ASN A 437 11.87 -14.55 23.97
CA ASN A 437 10.55 -15.09 24.23
C ASN A 437 9.53 -14.58 23.17
N GLU A 438 8.89 -15.50 22.46
CA GLU A 438 7.88 -15.16 21.44
C GLU A 438 6.74 -14.30 21.99
N LYS A 439 6.37 -14.51 23.28
CA LYS A 439 5.27 -13.79 23.92
C LYS A 439 5.54 -12.30 24.13
N ASP A 440 6.81 -11.89 24.15
CA ASP A 440 7.20 -10.49 24.30
C ASP A 440 7.10 -9.73 23.00
N HIS A 441 7.00 -10.44 21.87
CA HIS A 441 6.88 -9.87 20.54
C HIS A 441 5.40 -9.66 20.16
N ILE A 442 5.17 -8.67 19.33
CA ILE A 442 3.86 -8.40 18.74
C ILE A 442 3.80 -9.12 17.40
N LYS A 443 2.84 -10.05 17.27
CA LYS A 443 2.59 -10.77 16.04
C LYS A 443 1.63 -9.99 15.15
N LEU A 444 1.95 -9.88 13.85
CA LEU A 444 1.06 -9.30 12.86
C LEU A 444 -0.09 -10.26 12.53
N SER A 445 -1.29 -9.72 12.36
CA SER A 445 -2.47 -10.53 12.03
C SER A 445 -2.47 -11.02 10.58
N ASN A 446 -1.83 -10.28 9.67
CA ASN A 446 -1.77 -10.55 8.24
C ASN A 446 -0.37 -10.24 7.67
N PRO A 447 0.67 -11.00 8.07
CA PRO A 447 2.03 -10.75 7.59
C PRO A 447 2.13 -11.02 6.07
N ILE A 448 3.00 -10.28 5.39
CA ILE A 448 3.26 -10.45 3.95
C ILE A 448 3.97 -11.79 3.68
N SER A 449 4.84 -12.21 4.60
CA SER A 449 5.54 -13.50 4.55
C SER A 449 5.79 -14.03 5.96
N ILE A 450 6.09 -15.33 6.08
CA ILE A 450 6.49 -15.98 7.36
C ILE A 450 7.79 -15.38 7.94
N GLU A 451 8.60 -14.76 7.11
CA GLU A 451 9.85 -14.12 7.53
C GLU A 451 9.61 -12.75 8.20
N LEU A 452 8.41 -12.20 8.09
CA LEU A 452 8.02 -10.86 8.55
C LEU A 452 6.79 -10.90 9.46
N GLU A 453 6.75 -11.83 10.42
CA GLU A 453 5.56 -12.05 11.26
C GLU A 453 5.52 -11.22 12.54
N TYR A 454 6.68 -10.85 13.11
CA TYR A 454 6.76 -10.26 14.45
C TYR A 454 7.50 -8.93 14.45
N LEU A 455 7.04 -7.97 15.22
CA LEU A 455 7.80 -6.74 15.48
C LEU A 455 8.97 -7.03 16.41
N ARG A 456 10.16 -6.51 16.08
CA ARG A 456 11.41 -6.72 16.84
C ARG A 456 11.42 -5.96 18.15
N ILE A 457 11.95 -6.59 19.22
CA ILE A 457 12.24 -5.98 20.53
C ILE A 457 13.72 -5.64 20.73
N SER A 458 14.58 -6.12 19.84
CA SER A 458 16.04 -5.89 19.79
C SER A 458 16.50 -5.84 18.34
N LEU A 459 17.56 -5.11 18.04
CA LEU A 459 18.20 -5.08 16.71
C LEU A 459 19.21 -6.21 16.52
N ILE A 460 19.64 -6.87 17.60
CA ILE A 460 20.67 -7.90 17.60
C ILE A 460 20.36 -9.06 16.64
N PRO A 461 19.14 -9.65 16.60
CA PRO A 461 18.82 -10.75 15.69
C PRO A 461 19.00 -10.39 14.21
N SER A 462 18.61 -9.18 13.84
CA SER A 462 18.75 -8.69 12.46
C SER A 462 20.21 -8.47 12.08
N LEU A 463 21.01 -7.89 12.97
CA LEU A 463 22.45 -7.68 12.74
C LEU A 463 23.22 -9.00 12.70
N LEU A 464 22.86 -10.01 13.50
CA LEU A 464 23.41 -11.36 13.39
C LEU A 464 23.14 -11.97 12.01
N SER A 465 21.92 -11.79 11.49
CA SER A 465 21.58 -12.22 10.13
C SER A 465 22.42 -11.51 9.07
N ASN A 466 22.69 -10.20 9.24
CA ASN A 466 23.53 -9.44 8.33
C ASN A 466 24.98 -9.97 8.31
N ILE A 467 25.57 -10.20 9.47
CA ILE A 467 26.92 -10.81 9.54
C ILE A 467 26.91 -12.19 8.90
N LYS A 468 25.92 -13.04 9.20
CA LYS A 468 25.79 -14.39 8.63
C LYS A 468 25.77 -14.36 7.10
N ASN A 469 24.97 -13.50 6.52
CA ASN A 469 24.80 -13.39 5.07
C ASN A 469 26.03 -12.83 4.34
N ASN A 470 26.98 -12.27 5.09
CA ASN A 470 28.22 -11.71 4.57
C ASN A 470 29.48 -12.51 4.98
N LEU A 471 29.33 -13.63 5.69
CA LEU A 471 30.43 -14.54 5.97
C LEU A 471 31.08 -15.02 4.67
N GLY A 472 32.40 -14.99 4.63
CA GLY A 472 33.19 -15.37 3.44
C GLY A 472 33.32 -14.29 2.37
N LYS A 473 32.60 -13.16 2.51
CA LYS A 473 32.76 -12.00 1.62
C LYS A 473 33.70 -10.94 2.20
N GLN A 474 33.70 -10.83 3.54
CA GLN A 474 34.59 -9.93 4.28
C GLN A 474 35.07 -10.62 5.55
N ASP A 475 36.39 -10.51 5.85
CA ASP A 475 37.00 -11.12 7.03
C ASP A 475 36.64 -10.37 8.31
N SER A 476 36.56 -9.04 8.28
CA SER A 476 36.16 -8.21 9.39
C SER A 476 34.97 -7.35 9.04
N MET A 477 33.98 -7.33 9.92
CA MET A 477 32.76 -6.55 9.77
C MET A 477 32.51 -5.73 11.02
N MET A 478 32.25 -4.45 10.85
CA MET A 478 31.80 -3.54 11.88
C MET A 478 30.52 -2.86 11.38
N LEU A 479 29.37 -3.30 11.88
CA LEU A 479 28.05 -2.86 11.44
C LEU A 479 27.37 -2.07 12.55
N PHE A 480 26.55 -1.09 12.17
CA PHE A 480 25.65 -0.44 13.11
C PHE A 480 24.27 -0.19 12.50
N GLU A 481 23.27 -0.16 13.38
CA GLU A 481 21.91 0.22 13.03
C GLU A 481 21.32 1.15 14.09
N ILE A 482 20.67 2.22 13.67
CA ILE A 482 19.84 3.08 14.52
C ILE A 482 18.40 2.91 14.09
N ALA A 483 17.59 2.26 14.92
CA ALA A 483 16.21 1.98 14.56
C ALA A 483 15.31 1.72 15.78
N LYS A 484 13.99 1.69 15.54
CA LYS A 484 13.00 1.43 16.57
C LYS A 484 12.89 -0.05 16.91
N THR A 485 12.64 -0.33 18.19
CA THR A 485 12.16 -1.60 18.75
C THR A 485 10.77 -1.39 19.35
N PHE A 486 9.97 -2.46 19.44
CA PHE A 486 8.55 -2.38 19.77
C PHE A 486 8.24 -3.31 20.93
N HIS A 487 7.89 -2.74 22.09
CA HIS A 487 7.62 -3.49 23.30
C HIS A 487 6.12 -3.48 23.60
N ARG A 488 5.56 -4.66 23.85
CA ARG A 488 4.13 -4.80 24.15
C ARG A 488 3.77 -4.02 25.41
N GLN A 489 2.66 -3.30 25.35
CA GLN A 489 1.99 -2.70 26.49
C GLN A 489 0.61 -3.32 26.67
N LYS A 490 0.09 -3.30 27.90
CA LYS A 490 -1.25 -3.78 28.20
C LYS A 490 -2.25 -2.69 27.80
N ASP A 491 -3.19 -3.04 26.92
CA ASP A 491 -4.32 -2.19 26.49
C ASP A 491 -3.93 -0.84 25.85
N ASP A 492 -2.71 -0.76 25.27
CA ASP A 492 -2.21 0.45 24.59
C ASP A 492 -1.36 0.08 23.36
N LEU A 493 -1.01 1.12 22.58
CA LEU A 493 -0.06 0.99 21.49
C LEU A 493 1.31 0.54 22.02
N PRO A 494 2.12 -0.16 21.20
CA PRO A 494 3.47 -0.59 21.60
C PRO A 494 4.33 0.58 22.07
N LYS A 495 5.14 0.37 23.11
CA LYS A 495 6.20 1.31 23.47
C LYS A 495 7.30 1.21 22.42
N GLU A 496 7.51 2.28 21.67
CA GLU A 496 8.60 2.40 20.72
C GLU A 496 9.85 2.94 21.40
N THR A 497 10.97 2.27 21.22
CA THR A 497 12.28 2.72 21.74
C THR A 497 13.30 2.71 20.61
N THR A 498 13.94 3.85 20.35
CA THR A 498 15.03 3.91 19.37
C THR A 498 16.34 3.41 20.00
N LYS A 499 16.94 2.43 19.39
CA LYS A 499 18.22 1.82 19.80
C LYS A 499 19.32 2.15 18.81
N LEU A 500 20.53 2.30 19.32
CA LEU A 500 21.77 2.20 18.57
C LEU A 500 22.38 0.84 18.89
N THR A 501 22.54 -0.01 17.88
CA THR A 501 23.23 -1.29 18.03
C THR A 501 24.45 -1.32 17.14
N ILE A 502 25.59 -1.68 17.71
CA ILE A 502 26.84 -1.90 16.99
C ILE A 502 27.23 -3.37 17.14
N MET A 503 27.64 -4.01 16.06
CA MET A 503 28.03 -5.41 16.05
C MET A 503 29.31 -5.61 15.23
N THR A 504 30.21 -6.43 15.75
CA THR A 504 31.49 -6.75 15.07
C THR A 504 31.92 -8.18 15.31
N ASN A 505 32.71 -8.72 14.37
CA ASN A 505 33.38 -10.00 14.48
C ASN A 505 34.92 -9.86 14.75
N THR A 506 35.39 -8.65 15.05
CA THR A 506 36.83 -8.37 15.33
C THR A 506 37.18 -8.75 16.77
N ASN A 507 37.11 -7.79 17.70
CA ASN A 507 37.38 -8.07 19.11
C ASN A 507 36.57 -7.16 20.05
N TYR A 508 36.60 -7.51 21.35
CA TYR A 508 35.86 -6.79 22.38
C TYR A 508 36.39 -5.38 22.63
N PHE A 509 37.74 -5.23 22.60
CA PHE A 509 38.37 -3.95 22.94
C PHE A 509 38.17 -2.91 21.85
N ASP A 510 38.09 -3.32 20.57
CA ASP A 510 37.72 -2.43 19.46
C ASP A 510 36.31 -1.87 19.68
N LEU A 511 35.33 -2.75 19.98
CA LEU A 511 33.96 -2.34 20.22
C LEU A 511 33.87 -1.42 21.44
N LYS A 512 34.55 -1.74 22.55
CA LYS A 512 34.58 -0.90 23.75
C LYS A 512 35.20 0.48 23.43
N GLY A 513 36.32 0.50 22.71
CA GLY A 513 36.98 1.73 22.27
C GLY A 513 36.11 2.62 21.40
N ILE A 514 35.36 2.00 20.48
CA ILE A 514 34.35 2.73 19.63
C ILE A 514 33.33 3.41 20.52
N ILE A 515 32.79 2.74 21.54
CA ILE A 515 31.78 3.31 22.43
C ILE A 515 32.35 4.41 23.30
N GLU A 516 33.57 4.20 23.87
CA GLU A 516 34.25 5.23 24.68
C GLU A 516 34.54 6.50 23.84
N ALA A 517 35.00 6.31 22.61
CA ALA A 517 35.28 7.38 21.68
C ALA A 517 33.98 8.10 21.26
N LEU A 518 32.88 7.38 20.99
CA LEU A 518 31.58 7.96 20.70
C LEU A 518 31.07 8.82 21.87
N PHE A 519 31.18 8.34 23.10
CA PHE A 519 30.77 9.13 24.27
C PHE A 519 31.65 10.37 24.46
N SER A 520 32.94 10.26 24.19
CA SER A 520 33.85 11.40 24.18
C SER A 520 33.45 12.45 23.13
N GLU A 521 33.14 12.02 21.91
CA GLU A 521 32.68 12.90 20.82
C GLU A 521 31.37 13.64 21.19
N LEU A 522 30.47 12.94 21.88
CA LEU A 522 29.21 13.52 22.38
C LEU A 522 29.39 14.35 23.66
N ASN A 523 30.62 14.52 24.15
CA ASN A 523 30.94 15.21 25.40
C ASN A 523 30.20 14.65 26.63
N ILE A 524 29.98 13.32 26.65
CA ILE A 524 29.36 12.61 27.75
C ILE A 524 30.45 12.25 28.77
N THR A 525 30.21 12.62 30.01
CA THR A 525 31.08 12.34 31.16
C THR A 525 30.34 11.39 32.12
N ASP A 526 31.04 10.85 33.14
CA ASP A 526 30.47 9.93 34.14
C ASP A 526 29.95 8.60 33.56
N VAL A 527 30.68 8.02 32.63
CA VAL A 527 30.35 6.70 32.09
C VAL A 527 30.97 5.62 33.00
N LYS A 528 30.14 4.66 33.40
CA LYS A 528 30.55 3.51 34.20
C LYS A 528 30.26 2.20 33.48
N PHE A 529 31.15 1.26 33.60
CA PHE A 529 31.03 -0.07 33.05
C PHE A 529 30.95 -1.06 34.23
N GLU A 530 29.78 -1.67 34.43
CA GLU A 530 29.47 -2.59 35.52
C GLU A 530 29.19 -3.99 34.96
N GLU A 531 29.13 -5.01 35.83
CA GLU A 531 28.75 -6.37 35.41
C GLU A 531 27.30 -6.38 34.86
N GLY A 532 27.12 -6.96 33.68
CA GLY A 532 25.82 -7.00 32.97
C GLY A 532 25.09 -8.33 33.19
N THR A 533 23.78 -8.31 32.88
CA THR A 533 22.88 -9.45 33.07
C THR A 533 21.98 -9.73 31.87
N SER A 534 22.35 -9.26 30.68
CA SER A 534 21.55 -9.48 29.45
C SER A 534 21.60 -10.95 29.02
N GLU A 535 20.44 -11.53 28.71
CA GLU A 535 20.30 -12.91 28.22
C GLU A 535 20.86 -13.12 26.81
N LEU A 536 20.90 -12.07 26.01
CA LEU A 536 21.49 -12.10 24.67
C LEU A 536 23.02 -12.20 24.70
N LEU A 537 23.65 -11.85 25.81
CA LEU A 537 25.07 -11.81 25.98
C LEU A 537 25.59 -12.97 26.85
N ALA A 538 26.86 -13.32 26.69
CA ALA A 538 27.50 -14.39 27.45
C ALA A 538 27.68 -13.98 28.91
N SER A 539 27.25 -14.83 29.84
CA SER A 539 27.46 -14.62 31.28
C SER A 539 28.93 -14.41 31.59
N LYS A 540 29.25 -13.52 32.52
CA LYS A 540 30.63 -13.12 32.93
C LYS A 540 31.51 -12.50 31.81
N LYS A 541 30.93 -12.26 30.60
CA LYS A 541 31.64 -11.61 29.48
C LYS A 541 30.78 -10.50 28.89
N GLN A 542 30.08 -9.81 29.75
CA GLN A 542 29.17 -8.70 29.39
C GLN A 542 29.29 -7.56 30.40
N THR A 543 29.02 -6.39 29.92
CA THR A 543 29.16 -5.15 30.67
C THR A 543 27.91 -4.31 30.46
N LYS A 544 27.35 -3.86 31.57
CA LYS A 544 26.30 -2.87 31.57
C LYS A 544 26.91 -1.47 31.51
N ILE A 545 26.39 -0.62 30.66
CA ILE A 545 26.83 0.75 30.49
C ILE A 545 25.88 1.68 31.21
N LYS A 546 26.39 2.50 32.08
CA LYS A 546 25.64 3.56 32.78
C LYS A 546 26.25 4.92 32.47
N ILE A 547 25.38 5.90 32.32
CA ILE A 547 25.75 7.32 32.32
C ILE A 547 25.13 7.90 33.58
N LYS A 548 25.98 8.39 34.50
CA LYS A 548 25.57 8.74 35.88
C LYS A 548 24.89 7.54 36.59
N ALA A 549 23.59 7.67 36.92
CA ALA A 549 22.81 6.60 37.55
C ALA A 549 21.99 5.79 36.54
N ASN A 550 21.84 6.25 35.28
CA ASN A 550 20.94 5.64 34.30
C ASN A 550 21.65 4.56 33.50
N GLU A 551 21.03 3.38 33.40
CA GLU A 551 21.45 2.33 32.49
C GLU A 551 21.07 2.70 31.07
N VAL A 552 22.05 2.79 30.17
CA VAL A 552 21.83 3.17 28.77
C VAL A 552 21.97 1.99 27.81
N GLY A 553 22.50 0.86 28.27
CA GLY A 553 22.60 -0.36 27.45
C GLY A 553 23.66 -1.35 27.94
N ASN A 554 23.92 -2.32 27.08
CA ASN A 554 24.83 -3.41 27.35
C ASN A 554 25.86 -3.61 26.24
N LEU A 555 27.02 -4.10 26.60
CA LEU A 555 28.17 -4.41 25.73
C LEU A 555 28.72 -5.80 26.08
N GLY A 556 28.99 -6.64 25.11
CA GLY A 556 29.56 -7.93 25.39
C GLY A 556 29.67 -8.89 24.21
N PHE A 557 29.95 -10.13 24.57
CA PHE A 557 29.98 -11.26 23.64
C PHE A 557 28.58 -11.80 23.44
N ILE A 558 28.20 -12.13 22.23
CA ILE A 558 26.95 -12.85 21.98
C ILE A 558 26.99 -14.20 22.69
N ASN A 559 25.90 -14.57 23.35
CA ASN A 559 25.72 -15.85 24.03
C ASN A 559 26.14 -17.01 23.12
N LYS A 560 26.83 -18.00 23.68
CA LYS A 560 27.38 -19.15 22.92
C LYS A 560 26.28 -19.89 22.13
N ASP A 561 25.15 -20.12 22.74
CA ASP A 561 24.07 -20.89 22.09
C ASP A 561 23.41 -20.08 20.96
N ILE A 562 23.17 -18.77 21.17
CA ILE A 562 22.68 -17.86 20.12
C ILE A 562 23.66 -17.87 18.94
N ARG A 563 24.95 -17.72 19.22
CA ARG A 563 25.99 -17.78 18.22
C ARG A 563 25.97 -19.09 17.43
N HIS A 564 25.83 -20.22 18.13
CA HIS A 564 25.72 -21.55 17.49
C HIS A 564 24.46 -21.68 16.64
N ASN A 565 23.31 -21.20 17.14
CA ASN A 565 22.03 -21.23 16.40
C ASN A 565 22.10 -20.44 15.08
N PHE A 566 22.83 -19.34 15.04
CA PHE A 566 23.10 -18.58 13.81
C PHE A 566 24.22 -19.18 12.94
N GLY A 567 24.94 -20.22 13.41
CA GLY A 567 25.99 -20.92 12.67
C GLY A 567 27.38 -20.26 12.74
N PHE A 568 27.66 -19.47 13.77
CA PHE A 568 28.95 -18.81 13.92
C PHE A 568 29.94 -19.69 14.71
N SER A 569 31.12 -19.90 14.15
CA SER A 569 32.25 -20.55 14.83
C SER A 569 33.08 -19.55 15.65
N LYS A 570 33.20 -18.30 15.18
CA LYS A 570 33.98 -17.24 15.84
C LYS A 570 33.10 -16.43 16.83
N ASN A 571 33.74 -15.69 17.72
CA ASN A 571 33.05 -14.77 18.62
C ASN A 571 32.46 -13.59 17.85
N ILE A 572 31.28 -13.16 18.28
CA ILE A 572 30.62 -11.95 17.83
C ILE A 572 30.46 -11.06 19.05
N TYR A 573 30.70 -9.78 18.87
CA TYR A 573 30.64 -8.76 19.91
C TYR A 573 29.57 -7.74 19.53
N THR A 574 28.81 -7.28 20.50
CA THR A 574 27.75 -6.32 20.27
C THR A 574 27.55 -5.39 21.44
N THR A 575 27.02 -4.22 21.13
CA THR A 575 26.41 -3.32 22.11
C THR A 575 25.03 -2.90 21.59
N GLU A 576 24.09 -2.79 22.48
CA GLU A 576 22.77 -2.22 22.19
C GLU A 576 22.46 -1.14 23.22
N LEU A 577 22.29 0.10 22.75
CA LEU A 577 22.19 1.30 23.55
C LEU A 577 20.85 2.00 23.31
N ASN A 578 20.24 2.58 24.35
CA ASN A 578 19.10 3.45 24.22
C ASN A 578 19.55 4.81 23.70
N LEU A 579 19.18 5.13 22.47
CA LEU A 579 19.62 6.34 21.79
C LEU A 579 19.12 7.62 22.48
N PHE A 580 17.90 7.62 22.96
CA PHE A 580 17.32 8.79 23.62
C PHE A 580 18.10 9.15 24.89
N ASP A 581 18.44 8.17 25.73
CA ASP A 581 19.16 8.40 26.99
C ASP A 581 20.58 8.92 26.73
N ILE A 582 21.23 8.44 25.68
CA ILE A 582 22.55 8.97 25.26
C ILE A 582 22.42 10.42 24.81
N ILE A 583 21.44 10.76 23.98
CA ILE A 583 21.24 12.12 23.45
C ILE A 583 20.86 13.10 24.55
N GLN A 584 20.12 12.68 25.55
CA GLN A 584 19.78 13.53 26.70
C GLN A 584 21.03 13.99 27.47
N GLU A 585 22.01 13.11 27.63
CA GLU A 585 23.25 13.38 28.35
C GLU A 585 24.35 14.03 27.47
N SER A 586 24.13 14.08 26.14
CA SER A 586 25.08 14.69 25.20
C SER A 586 25.14 16.21 25.34
N LYS A 587 26.34 16.78 25.20
CA LYS A 587 26.58 18.23 25.21
C LYS A 587 27.13 18.68 23.86
N LYS A 588 26.63 19.80 23.37
CA LYS A 588 27.05 20.36 22.06
C LYS A 588 28.49 20.85 22.07
N LEU A 589 28.91 21.38 23.20
CA LEU A 589 30.27 21.97 23.35
C LEU A 589 31.01 21.26 24.47
N PRO A 590 32.28 20.90 24.25
CA PRO A 590 33.13 20.39 25.31
C PRO A 590 33.37 21.43 26.39
N GLN A 591 33.51 20.95 27.62
CA GLN A 591 33.90 21.84 28.70
C GLN A 591 35.42 22.06 28.66
N TYR A 592 35.82 23.30 28.52
CA TYR A 592 37.24 23.62 28.56
C TYR A 592 37.87 23.21 29.89
N LYS A 593 38.97 22.45 29.82
CA LYS A 593 39.83 22.12 30.94
C LYS A 593 41.22 22.75 30.68
N LYS A 594 41.65 23.57 31.62
CA LYS A 594 43.00 24.15 31.53
C LYS A 594 44.05 23.03 31.46
N LEU A 595 44.95 23.15 30.49
CA LEU A 595 46.09 22.26 30.43
C LEU A 595 47.18 22.72 31.43
N SER A 596 47.87 21.77 32.05
CA SER A 596 49.05 22.09 32.84
C SER A 596 50.18 22.58 31.92
N SER A 597 50.76 23.73 32.26
CA SER A 597 52.01 24.21 31.62
C SER A 597 53.27 23.64 32.21
N PHE A 598 53.13 22.78 33.21
CA PHE A 598 54.25 22.16 33.90
C PHE A 598 54.46 20.70 33.44
N SER A 599 55.68 20.17 33.60
CA SER A 599 56.06 18.82 33.16
C SER A 599 55.22 17.73 33.81
N THR A 600 54.93 16.69 33.05
CA THR A 600 54.22 15.51 33.54
C THR A 600 55.19 14.44 33.95
N ILE A 601 55.08 13.94 35.17
CA ILE A 601 55.84 12.78 35.69
C ILE A 601 55.05 11.52 35.36
N LYS A 602 55.73 10.50 34.85
CA LYS A 602 55.14 9.18 34.53
C LYS A 602 55.70 8.15 35.48
N LEU A 603 54.86 7.46 36.22
CA LEU A 603 55.23 6.39 37.12
C LEU A 603 54.53 5.11 36.72
N ASP A 604 55.25 3.99 36.69
CA ASP A 604 54.67 2.69 36.39
C ASP A 604 54.46 1.90 37.67
N LEU A 605 53.24 1.40 37.87
CA LEU A 605 52.83 0.67 39.06
C LEU A 605 52.22 -0.67 38.64
N THR A 606 52.78 -1.79 39.13
CA THR A 606 52.22 -3.15 38.94
C THR A 606 51.44 -3.53 40.18
N VAL A 607 50.15 -3.90 39.96
CA VAL A 607 49.24 -4.29 41.04
C VAL A 607 48.69 -5.68 40.76
N LYS A 608 48.55 -6.49 41.80
CA LYS A 608 48.01 -7.86 41.71
C LYS A 608 46.55 -7.93 42.14
N ASN A 609 45.74 -8.71 41.41
CA ASN A 609 44.34 -9.01 41.77
C ASN A 609 43.46 -7.77 41.99
N LEU A 610 43.61 -6.73 41.19
CA LEU A 610 42.84 -5.51 41.36
C LEU A 610 41.85 -5.29 40.20
N ASN A 611 40.66 -4.86 40.55
CA ASN A 611 39.69 -4.35 39.55
C ASN A 611 40.15 -2.97 39.07
N TYR A 612 40.21 -2.77 37.75
CA TYR A 612 40.67 -1.53 37.13
C TYR A 612 39.84 -0.29 37.58
N GLU A 613 38.53 -0.39 37.65
CA GLU A 613 37.68 0.72 38.04
C GLU A 613 37.84 1.09 39.52
N ASP A 614 37.97 0.09 40.41
CA ASP A 614 38.26 0.31 41.83
C ASP A 614 39.59 0.96 42.04
N PHE A 615 40.62 0.53 41.28
CA PHE A 615 41.93 1.15 41.32
C PHE A 615 41.88 2.60 40.84
N LYS A 616 41.25 2.85 39.70
CA LYS A 616 41.09 4.19 39.12
C LYS A 616 40.43 5.14 40.09
N LEU A 617 39.30 4.72 40.67
CA LEU A 617 38.58 5.54 41.67
C LEU A 617 39.46 5.86 42.88
N LYS A 618 40.13 4.88 43.43
CA LYS A 618 41.03 5.05 44.59
C LYS A 618 42.24 5.94 44.25
N ALA A 619 42.84 5.71 43.09
CA ALA A 619 44.02 6.49 42.68
C ALA A 619 43.69 7.98 42.48
N PHE A 620 42.56 8.29 41.80
CA PHE A 620 42.12 9.66 41.65
C PHE A 620 41.63 10.30 42.95
N ALA A 621 41.08 9.52 43.88
CA ALA A 621 40.69 10.03 45.20
C ALA A 621 41.85 10.35 46.11
N ASN A 622 42.95 9.61 45.95
CA ASN A 622 44.12 9.74 46.82
C ASN A 622 45.19 10.76 46.31
N SER A 623 45.13 11.18 45.05
CA SER A 623 46.12 12.15 44.53
C SER A 623 45.47 13.28 43.76
N GLN A 624 45.68 14.52 44.22
CA GLN A 624 45.27 15.74 43.50
C GLN A 624 46.12 16.02 42.25
N TYR A 625 47.25 15.36 42.10
CA TYR A 625 48.18 15.53 41.00
C TYR A 625 48.00 14.50 39.88
N LEU A 626 47.32 13.40 40.14
CA LEU A 626 47.04 12.39 39.13
C LEU A 626 46.10 12.98 38.04
N ARG A 627 46.49 12.84 36.78
CA ARG A 627 45.74 13.35 35.62
C ARG A 627 45.19 12.25 34.74
N ASP A 628 45.94 11.18 34.59
CA ASP A 628 45.55 10.08 33.71
C ASP A 628 46.15 8.75 34.18
N ILE A 629 45.52 7.64 33.84
CA ILE A 629 45.95 6.27 34.12
C ILE A 629 45.83 5.46 32.84
N GLN A 630 46.94 4.88 32.43
CA GLN A 630 47.01 4.03 31.24
C GLN A 630 47.41 2.60 31.63
N VAL A 631 46.71 1.59 31.13
CA VAL A 631 47.15 0.20 31.26
C VAL A 631 48.25 -0.06 30.27
N LEU A 632 49.44 -0.49 30.75
CA LEU A 632 50.59 -0.83 29.92
C LEU A 632 50.59 -2.29 29.53
N ASP A 633 50.40 -3.17 30.52
CA ASP A 633 50.47 -4.61 30.34
C ASP A 633 49.63 -5.38 31.37
N LYS A 634 49.23 -6.58 31.01
CA LYS A 634 48.59 -7.53 31.91
C LYS A 634 49.21 -8.90 31.75
N TYR A 635 49.88 -9.38 32.81
CA TYR A 635 50.45 -10.71 32.87
C TYR A 635 49.84 -11.48 34.03
N GLN A 636 49.09 -12.54 33.74
CA GLN A 636 48.30 -13.31 34.73
C GLN A 636 47.37 -12.38 35.54
N ASP A 637 47.55 -12.34 36.87
CA ASP A 637 46.78 -11.51 37.79
C ASP A 637 47.44 -10.14 38.06
N ASN A 638 48.57 -9.85 37.42
CA ASN A 638 49.26 -8.58 37.56
C ASN A 638 48.89 -7.63 36.42
N ILE A 639 48.54 -6.40 36.75
CA ILE A 639 48.29 -5.34 35.79
C ILE A 639 49.27 -4.21 36.06
N THR A 640 50.00 -3.79 35.02
CA THR A 640 50.90 -2.65 35.09
C THR A 640 50.24 -1.40 34.54
N PHE A 641 50.14 -0.40 35.38
CA PHE A 641 49.58 0.89 35.08
C PHE A 641 50.68 1.95 34.92
N ARG A 642 50.53 2.83 33.96
CA ARG A 642 51.26 4.09 33.88
C ARG A 642 50.36 5.20 34.40
N LEU A 643 50.86 5.92 35.44
CA LEU A 643 50.18 7.00 36.10
C LEU A 643 50.85 8.32 35.67
N PHE A 644 50.01 9.30 35.29
CA PHE A 644 50.46 10.59 34.82
C PHE A 644 50.15 11.67 35.86
N PHE A 645 51.22 12.25 36.45
CA PHE A 645 51.07 13.29 37.48
C PHE A 645 51.53 14.63 36.96
N SER A 646 50.72 15.69 37.18
CA SER A 646 51.10 17.08 36.92
C SER A 646 50.37 18.06 37.84
N SER A 647 50.95 19.19 38.09
CA SER A 647 50.36 20.30 38.87
C SER A 647 50.04 21.46 37.93
N TYR A 648 49.08 22.28 38.29
CA TYR A 648 48.75 23.54 37.58
C TYR A 648 49.56 24.73 38.10
N THR A 649 50.39 24.56 39.16
CA THR A 649 51.03 25.66 39.86
C THR A 649 52.56 25.54 39.91
N LYS A 650 53.13 24.31 39.77
CA LYS A 650 54.57 24.08 39.85
C LYS A 650 55.01 22.79 39.15
N ASN A 651 56.28 22.62 38.86
CA ASN A 651 56.82 21.32 38.51
C ASN A 651 56.82 20.41 39.76
N LEU A 652 56.36 19.18 39.60
CA LEU A 652 56.39 18.18 40.65
C LEU A 652 57.78 17.53 40.70
N THR A 653 58.22 17.11 41.87
CA THR A 653 59.30 16.18 42.05
C THR A 653 58.76 14.72 42.04
N GLU A 654 59.60 13.75 41.76
CA GLU A 654 59.19 12.34 41.79
C GLU A 654 58.66 11.93 43.17
N LYS A 655 59.23 12.47 44.23
CA LYS A 655 58.81 12.22 45.61
C LYS A 655 57.37 12.73 45.85
N GLU A 656 57.04 13.93 45.39
CA GLU A 656 55.66 14.49 45.48
C GLU A 656 54.65 13.74 44.65
N ALA A 657 55.07 13.06 43.59
CA ALA A 657 54.21 12.20 42.80
C ALA A 657 53.98 10.84 43.43
N LEU A 658 54.91 10.34 44.24
CA LEU A 658 54.84 9.09 44.98
C LEU A 658 54.05 9.18 46.30
N GLU A 659 54.08 10.34 46.97
CA GLU A 659 53.26 10.69 48.11
C GLU A 659 51.76 10.97 47.70
#